data_f90e759b369a5d3402d3beb545b8c9fb
#
_entry.id   f90e759b369a5d3402d3beb545b8c9fb
#
_cell.length_a   1.000
_cell.length_b   1.000
_cell.length_c   1.000
_cell.angle_alpha   90.00
_cell.angle_beta   90.00
_cell.angle_gamma   90.00
#
_symmetry.space_group_name_H-M   'P 1'
#
loop_
_entity.id
_entity.type
_entity.pdbx_description
1 polymer ?
#
loop_
_entity_poly.entity_id
_entity_poly.type
_entity_poly.pdbx_seq_one_letter_code
_entity_poly.pdbx_strand_id
1 'polypeptide(L)'
;MTDNRIPVQFSDRRRRWADRLTRRIVTASGVGILVLMLLLFFWLIWVVLPLFASPGMQTGAVRPLSDKAPSLALGIEDNTGWRISAAGAARFIPLNNGSPEPALPLAQPPDSVVTSADRRSILVASHGALLLMQPTIINGEAQWRFPLGDKPFVLPGGATQNMALAALDNARWRIAALTPDGLSVTTLSARREVTHLRIDQHSADLLLLSPQGELLYTTEGSVLRVWDLSAERARLRETVALAQPPRTIHLLAGGQSLLIQDKSGISQWFAIAGDRGARLQKIHTWKQSRDAGLVVTEPNRRVFATLTPQGLLRLWASKQPGPILSRQLTPGIRNAQFSPSGDRLLVERENSWQLYPLDNPWPDFSWRNLWQKVWYENYPKPGWVWQSTAAGDSYQAKFSLIPLVIGTLKAAALALLFATPLALAAAIYTAWFMAPELRRWVKPAIEMMGALPSVVIGLIAGLWLAPRISDALPGVLLLPLMLAGTLLLCGALSARLPTRWRKPGREVALLLPLLLLVTLLTLWLLPLLDGGLGERLHHYEQRNLLVAGLAMGFALVPLIFTLAEDALFSVPAELGQGSLALGATPWQTLTRVVLPGASAGIFAALMIGFGRAVGETMIVLMATGNTPVSEGGLFSGLRALSANIAIEMPEAAAGSAHYRILFLSALLLLIFTLVINTLAELIRQRLRQRYGQNEAQG
;
A
#
# COMPACT_ATOMS: atom_id res chain seq x y z
N MET A 1 -0.44 43.20 75.95
CA MET A 1 -1.00 43.21 74.57
C MET A 1 0.00 43.97 73.72
N THR A 2 0.90 43.23 73.07
CA THR A 2 1.90 43.77 72.14
C THR A 2 1.57 43.19 70.78
N ASP A 3 1.09 44.04 69.90
CA ASP A 3 0.68 43.78 68.50
C ASP A 3 1.93 43.46 67.68
N ASN A 4 2.16 42.17 67.45
CA ASN A 4 3.30 41.65 66.71
C ASN A 4 2.90 41.52 65.22
N ARG A 5 2.72 42.65 64.55
CA ARG A 5 2.52 42.67 63.08
C ARG A 5 3.86 42.46 62.40
N ILE A 6 4.04 41.28 61.90
CA ILE A 6 5.15 40.92 61.05
C ILE A 6 5.08 41.80 59.76
N PRO A 7 6.12 42.51 59.37
CA PRO A 7 6.10 43.36 58.17
C PRO A 7 6.15 42.53 56.88
N VAL A 8 5.01 42.33 56.28
CA VAL A 8 4.82 41.54 55.02
C VAL A 8 4.82 42.50 53.82
N GLN A 9 5.67 43.48 53.69
CA GLN A 9 5.51 44.45 52.58
C GLN A 9 6.56 44.40 51.48
N PHE A 10 7.70 43.75 51.63
CA PHE A 10 8.72 43.77 50.57
C PHE A 10 8.80 42.46 49.73
N SER A 11 8.22 41.36 50.11
CA SER A 11 8.24 40.09 49.39
C SER A 11 7.10 39.93 48.39
N ASP A 12 6.00 40.65 48.55
CA ASP A 12 4.75 40.46 47.78
C ASP A 12 4.80 40.92 46.33
N ARG A 13 5.57 41.95 45.99
CA ARG A 13 5.68 42.37 44.57
C ARG A 13 6.48 41.39 43.74
N ARG A 14 7.57 40.86 44.32
CA ARG A 14 8.45 39.88 43.61
C ARG A 14 7.76 38.53 43.45
N ARG A 15 7.01 38.11 44.49
CA ARG A 15 6.19 36.89 44.43
C ARG A 15 5.05 37.02 43.39
N ARG A 16 4.29 38.12 43.43
CA ARG A 16 3.22 38.37 42.45
C ARG A 16 3.73 38.54 41.03
N TRP A 17 4.93 39.08 40.85
CA TRP A 17 5.57 39.14 39.54
C TRP A 17 6.03 37.76 39.07
N ALA A 18 6.64 36.96 39.91
CA ALA A 18 7.03 35.58 39.65
C ALA A 18 5.80 34.74 39.32
N ASP A 19 4.71 34.82 40.08
CA ASP A 19 3.47 34.10 39.83
C ASP A 19 2.83 34.46 38.46
N ARG A 20 2.82 35.77 38.13
CA ARG A 20 2.33 36.22 36.83
C ARG A 20 3.21 35.71 35.68
N LEU A 21 4.53 35.74 35.86
CA LEU A 21 5.47 35.25 34.87
C LEU A 21 5.33 33.74 34.68
N THR A 22 5.32 32.99 35.79
CA THR A 22 5.12 31.52 35.75
C THR A 22 3.80 31.16 35.11
N ARG A 23 2.69 31.84 35.49
CA ARG A 23 1.38 31.61 34.87
C ARG A 23 1.41 31.87 33.35
N ARG A 24 2.07 32.96 32.92
CA ARG A 24 2.21 33.28 31.49
C ARG A 24 3.05 32.24 30.76
N ILE A 25 4.18 31.81 31.34
CA ILE A 25 5.03 30.75 30.73
C ILE A 25 4.28 29.44 30.64
N VAL A 26 3.62 28.99 31.70
CA VAL A 26 2.84 27.74 31.69
C VAL A 26 1.69 27.82 30.73
N THR A 27 0.97 28.96 30.66
CA THR A 27 -0.12 29.15 29.69
C THR A 27 0.42 29.16 28.26
N ALA A 28 1.51 29.89 27.99
CA ALA A 28 2.14 29.93 26.67
C ALA A 28 2.68 28.56 26.24
N SER A 29 3.29 27.82 27.18
CA SER A 29 3.74 26.44 26.90
C SER A 29 2.57 25.50 26.59
N GLY A 30 1.48 25.57 27.38
CA GLY A 30 0.29 24.76 27.13
C GLY A 30 -0.39 25.07 25.78
N VAL A 31 -0.58 26.37 25.50
CA VAL A 31 -1.09 26.82 24.19
C VAL A 31 -0.11 26.46 23.07
N GLY A 32 1.21 26.60 23.33
CA GLY A 32 2.25 26.24 22.35
C GLY A 32 2.20 24.77 21.94
N ILE A 33 1.99 23.86 22.87
CA ILE A 33 1.82 22.42 22.58
C ILE A 33 0.58 22.19 21.70
N LEU A 34 -0.54 22.81 22.03
CA LEU A 34 -1.77 22.68 21.22
C LEU A 34 -1.56 23.22 19.81
N VAL A 35 -0.91 24.37 19.66
CA VAL A 35 -0.58 24.96 18.36
C VAL A 35 0.35 24.05 17.58
N LEU A 36 1.36 23.48 18.22
CA LEU A 36 2.31 22.54 17.59
C LEU A 36 1.60 21.27 17.08
N MET A 37 0.68 20.72 17.88
CA MET A 37 -0.15 19.57 17.47
C MET A 37 -1.03 19.89 16.26
N LEU A 38 -1.65 21.07 16.25
CA LEU A 38 -2.44 21.53 15.10
C LEU A 38 -1.57 21.76 13.87
N LEU A 39 -0.39 22.37 14.03
CA LEU A 39 0.55 22.58 12.94
C LEU A 39 1.02 21.24 12.34
N LEU A 40 1.31 20.24 13.19
CA LEU A 40 1.66 18.89 12.72
C LEU A 40 0.51 18.29 11.89
N PHE A 41 -0.72 18.40 12.38
CA PHE A 41 -1.90 17.88 11.69
C PHE A 41 -2.09 18.56 10.31
N PHE A 42 -2.03 19.89 10.26
CA PHE A 42 -2.14 20.63 9.01
C PHE A 42 -0.96 20.38 8.06
N TRP A 43 0.24 20.20 8.61
CA TRP A 43 1.42 19.85 7.82
C TRP A 43 1.26 18.47 7.16
N LEU A 44 0.79 17.47 7.89
CA LEU A 44 0.48 16.15 7.34
C LEU A 44 -0.55 16.24 6.20
N ILE A 45 -1.62 17.01 6.41
CA ILE A 45 -2.63 17.26 5.35
C ILE A 45 -1.98 17.92 4.14
N TRP A 46 -1.17 18.95 4.34
CA TRP A 46 -0.50 19.67 3.26
C TRP A 46 0.42 18.77 2.42
N VAL A 47 1.16 17.86 3.05
CA VAL A 47 2.00 16.87 2.35
C VAL A 47 1.16 15.88 1.54
N VAL A 48 -0.01 15.49 2.06
CA VAL A 48 -0.89 14.48 1.46
C VAL A 48 -1.78 15.08 0.36
N LEU A 49 -2.20 16.33 0.51
CA LEU A 49 -3.19 16.97 -0.37
C LEU A 49 -2.88 16.88 -1.87
N PRO A 50 -1.63 17.07 -2.36
CA PRO A 50 -1.31 16.95 -3.77
C PRO A 50 -1.60 15.58 -4.38
N LEU A 51 -1.66 14.53 -3.56
CA LEU A 51 -1.98 13.18 -4.02
C LEU A 51 -3.40 13.07 -4.61
N PHE A 52 -4.31 13.94 -4.16
CA PHE A 52 -5.71 14.00 -4.58
C PHE A 52 -5.99 15.11 -5.60
N ALA A 53 -4.94 15.80 -6.07
CA ALA A 53 -5.12 16.82 -7.11
C ALA A 53 -5.63 16.16 -8.40
N SER A 54 -6.64 16.76 -9.00
CA SER A 54 -7.14 16.33 -10.31
C SER A 54 -6.10 16.61 -11.39
N PRO A 55 -5.94 15.72 -12.39
CA PRO A 55 -5.06 15.97 -13.52
C PRO A 55 -5.38 17.29 -14.22
N GLY A 56 -4.34 18.06 -14.52
CA GLY A 56 -4.41 19.34 -15.24
C GLY A 56 -3.87 19.22 -16.67
N MET A 57 -4.39 20.05 -17.55
CA MET A 57 -3.90 20.17 -18.92
C MET A 57 -3.90 21.65 -19.33
N GLN A 58 -2.75 22.14 -19.74
CA GLN A 58 -2.59 23.48 -20.25
C GLN A 58 -2.66 23.49 -21.78
N THR A 59 -3.05 24.62 -22.35
CA THR A 59 -3.12 24.78 -23.81
C THR A 59 -1.86 25.48 -24.27
N GLY A 60 -1.05 24.81 -25.06
CA GLY A 60 0.11 25.42 -25.71
C GLY A 60 -0.22 26.19 -26.99
N ALA A 61 0.77 26.83 -27.58
CA ALA A 61 0.61 27.55 -28.83
C ALA A 61 0.32 26.62 -30.01
N VAL A 62 -0.57 27.05 -30.89
CA VAL A 62 -0.82 26.38 -32.18
C VAL A 62 0.27 26.78 -33.16
N ARG A 63 0.86 25.82 -33.84
CA ARG A 63 1.91 26.07 -34.84
C ARG A 63 1.55 25.48 -36.19
N PRO A 64 1.84 26.14 -37.30
CA PRO A 64 1.55 25.64 -38.63
C PRO A 64 2.46 24.44 -38.95
N LEU A 65 1.92 23.49 -39.72
CA LEU A 65 2.68 22.43 -40.36
C LEU A 65 3.28 22.92 -41.66
N SER A 66 4.57 22.65 -41.86
CA SER A 66 5.25 22.96 -43.13
C SER A 66 4.90 21.95 -44.25
N ASP A 67 4.48 20.75 -43.87
CA ASP A 67 4.07 19.66 -44.76
C ASP A 67 2.64 19.24 -44.43
N LYS A 68 1.71 19.39 -45.38
CA LYS A 68 0.28 19.06 -45.19
C LYS A 68 -0.07 17.61 -45.37
N ALA A 69 0.88 16.74 -45.80
CA ALA A 69 0.66 15.32 -45.89
C ALA A 69 0.37 14.75 -44.51
N PRO A 70 -0.52 13.73 -44.39
CA PRO A 70 -0.81 13.14 -43.09
C PRO A 70 0.44 12.48 -42.50
N SER A 71 0.61 12.55 -41.17
CA SER A 71 1.67 11.81 -40.47
C SER A 71 1.29 10.34 -40.36
N LEU A 72 2.21 9.46 -40.69
CA LEU A 72 2.14 8.02 -40.42
C LEU A 72 2.66 7.71 -39.03
N ALA A 73 3.65 8.47 -38.54
CA ALA A 73 4.17 8.36 -37.20
C ALA A 73 4.55 9.75 -36.63
N LEU A 74 4.38 9.89 -35.35
CA LEU A 74 4.63 11.11 -34.57
C LEU A 74 5.24 10.68 -33.23
N GLY A 75 6.17 11.49 -32.71
CA GLY A 75 6.76 11.26 -31.39
C GLY A 75 7.42 12.47 -30.80
N ILE A 76 7.88 12.31 -29.57
CA ILE A 76 8.62 13.30 -28.81
C ILE A 76 9.86 12.63 -28.23
N GLU A 77 11.01 13.26 -28.40
CA GLU A 77 12.25 12.91 -27.72
C GLU A 77 12.79 14.19 -27.06
N ASP A 78 12.86 14.20 -25.73
CA ASP A 78 13.17 15.38 -24.92
C ASP A 78 12.34 16.62 -25.29
N ASN A 79 12.98 17.66 -25.81
CA ASN A 79 12.35 18.92 -26.23
C ASN A 79 12.13 19.01 -27.76
N THR A 80 12.29 17.89 -28.47
CA THR A 80 12.13 17.85 -29.91
C THR A 80 11.06 16.83 -30.28
N GLY A 81 10.08 17.25 -31.06
CA GLY A 81 9.15 16.34 -31.71
C GLY A 81 9.77 15.77 -33.00
N TRP A 82 9.29 14.63 -33.43
CA TRP A 82 9.63 14.08 -34.74
C TRP A 82 8.37 13.61 -35.46
N ARG A 83 8.41 13.66 -36.78
CA ARG A 83 7.27 13.34 -37.66
C ARG A 83 7.74 12.64 -38.92
N ILE A 84 7.05 11.58 -39.30
CA ILE A 84 7.22 10.93 -40.60
C ILE A 84 5.91 11.08 -41.36
N SER A 85 5.95 11.74 -42.52
CA SER A 85 4.77 11.99 -43.33
C SER A 85 4.58 10.94 -44.44
N ALA A 86 3.35 10.76 -44.89
CA ALA A 86 3.01 9.92 -46.02
C ALA A 86 3.66 10.37 -47.35
N ALA A 87 4.14 11.62 -47.41
CA ALA A 87 4.89 12.16 -48.56
C ALA A 87 6.37 11.72 -48.57
N GLY A 88 6.83 10.93 -47.57
CA GLY A 88 8.21 10.46 -47.51
C GLY A 88 9.19 11.46 -46.88
N ALA A 89 8.71 12.36 -46.02
CA ALA A 89 9.55 13.30 -45.29
C ALA A 89 9.62 12.96 -43.82
N ALA A 90 10.82 12.69 -43.31
CA ALA A 90 11.12 12.58 -41.88
C ALA A 90 11.68 13.91 -41.37
N ARG A 91 11.02 14.53 -40.38
CA ARG A 91 11.40 15.86 -39.86
C ARG A 91 11.45 15.86 -38.34
N PHE A 92 12.34 16.67 -37.81
CA PHE A 92 12.29 17.11 -36.43
C PHE A 92 11.50 18.42 -36.31
N ILE A 93 10.76 18.51 -35.21
CA ILE A 93 9.90 19.66 -34.90
C ILE A 93 10.38 20.20 -33.54
N PRO A 94 11.01 21.37 -33.50
CA PRO A 94 11.40 21.99 -32.25
C PRO A 94 10.14 22.34 -31.45
N LEU A 95 9.99 21.80 -30.27
CA LEU A 95 8.85 22.04 -29.37
C LEU A 95 8.94 23.44 -28.72
N ASN A 96 10.14 24.03 -28.69
CA ASN A 96 10.42 25.40 -28.29
C ASN A 96 10.33 26.34 -29.50
N ASN A 97 10.73 27.61 -29.33
CA ASN A 97 10.67 28.65 -30.39
C ASN A 97 11.72 28.50 -31.50
N GLY A 98 12.25 27.30 -31.72
CA GLY A 98 13.23 27.02 -32.79
C GLY A 98 12.62 26.98 -34.21
N SER A 99 13.45 27.20 -35.23
CA SER A 99 13.06 26.97 -36.62
C SER A 99 12.96 25.49 -36.92
N PRO A 100 12.03 25.04 -37.79
CA PRO A 100 11.95 23.66 -38.22
C PRO A 100 13.25 23.22 -38.89
N GLU A 101 13.74 22.03 -38.49
CA GLU A 101 14.91 21.43 -39.14
C GLU A 101 14.56 20.96 -40.57
N PRO A 102 15.58 20.90 -41.48
CA PRO A 102 15.37 20.39 -42.82
C PRO A 102 14.84 18.96 -42.81
N ALA A 103 13.96 18.62 -43.73
CA ALA A 103 13.43 17.28 -43.87
C ALA A 103 14.53 16.32 -44.37
N LEU A 104 14.61 15.12 -43.77
CA LEU A 104 15.28 14.00 -44.37
C LEU A 104 14.33 13.40 -45.41
N PRO A 105 14.61 13.47 -46.72
CA PRO A 105 13.79 12.79 -47.71
C PRO A 105 14.05 11.28 -47.63
N LEU A 106 12.99 10.52 -47.55
CA LEU A 106 13.05 9.05 -47.69
C LEU A 106 13.16 8.69 -49.19
N ALA A 107 13.84 7.62 -49.48
CA ALA A 107 14.07 7.20 -50.89
C ALA A 107 12.77 6.97 -51.66
N GLN A 108 11.71 6.57 -50.95
CA GLN A 108 10.36 6.38 -51.47
C GLN A 108 9.32 6.75 -50.42
N PRO A 109 8.09 7.16 -50.82
CA PRO A 109 7.00 7.38 -49.88
C PRO A 109 6.70 6.09 -49.13
N PRO A 110 6.50 6.18 -47.78
CA PRO A 110 6.24 5.02 -46.96
C PRO A 110 4.79 4.51 -47.14
N ASP A 111 4.63 3.21 -47.26
CA ASP A 111 3.33 2.55 -47.24
C ASP A 111 2.81 2.41 -45.83
N SER A 112 3.70 2.08 -44.88
CA SER A 112 3.39 1.99 -43.44
C SER A 112 4.59 2.29 -42.58
N VAL A 113 4.30 2.74 -41.33
CA VAL A 113 5.31 3.04 -40.32
C VAL A 113 4.87 2.42 -39.01
N VAL A 114 5.76 1.67 -38.37
CA VAL A 114 5.52 1.01 -37.09
C VAL A 114 6.59 1.45 -36.09
N THR A 115 6.19 1.72 -34.85
CA THR A 115 7.08 2.10 -33.78
C THR A 115 7.18 1.02 -32.72
N SER A 116 8.35 0.87 -32.12
CA SER A 116 8.51 0.04 -30.91
C SER A 116 7.68 0.58 -29.73
N ALA A 117 7.46 -0.24 -28.72
CA ALA A 117 6.69 0.13 -27.54
C ALA A 117 7.28 1.33 -26.77
N ASP A 118 8.61 1.44 -26.75
CA ASP A 118 9.35 2.57 -26.16
C ASP A 118 9.39 3.81 -27.06
N ARG A 119 8.84 3.72 -28.29
CA ARG A 119 8.80 4.78 -29.30
C ARG A 119 10.18 5.27 -29.80
N ARG A 120 11.27 4.59 -29.44
CA ARG A 120 12.64 4.95 -29.83
C ARG A 120 13.10 4.30 -31.13
N SER A 121 12.48 3.23 -31.56
CA SER A 121 12.78 2.57 -32.83
C SER A 121 11.58 2.66 -33.76
N ILE A 122 11.83 3.04 -35.00
CA ILE A 122 10.82 3.29 -36.03
C ILE A 122 11.17 2.45 -37.24
N LEU A 123 10.25 1.62 -37.66
CA LEU A 123 10.37 0.82 -38.89
C LEU A 123 9.48 1.43 -39.97
N VAL A 124 10.12 1.85 -41.04
CA VAL A 124 9.45 2.44 -42.21
C VAL A 124 9.46 1.38 -43.31
N ALA A 125 8.28 1.10 -43.89
CA ALA A 125 8.14 0.22 -45.03
C ALA A 125 7.75 1.00 -46.27
N SER A 126 8.43 0.72 -47.40
CA SER A 126 8.17 1.31 -48.69
C SER A 126 8.34 0.24 -49.78
N HIS A 127 7.24 -0.14 -50.43
CA HIS A 127 7.22 -1.16 -51.50
C HIS A 127 7.94 -2.48 -51.14
N GLY A 128 7.76 -2.91 -49.89
CA GLY A 128 8.36 -4.14 -49.36
C GLY A 128 9.80 -4.01 -48.87
N ALA A 129 10.44 -2.87 -49.04
CA ALA A 129 11.73 -2.55 -48.44
C ALA A 129 11.55 -1.87 -47.10
N LEU A 130 12.38 -2.20 -46.14
CA LEU A 130 12.31 -1.71 -44.73
C LEU A 130 13.52 -0.85 -44.38
N LEU A 131 13.28 0.20 -43.64
CA LEU A 131 14.31 1.06 -43.09
C LEU A 131 14.07 1.23 -41.59
N LEU A 132 15.09 0.90 -40.78
CA LEU A 132 15.02 1.10 -39.33
C LEU A 132 15.71 2.43 -38.98
N MET A 133 14.94 3.29 -38.31
CA MET A 133 15.37 4.63 -37.91
C MET A 133 15.21 4.82 -36.40
N GLN A 134 16.06 5.64 -35.81
CA GLN A 134 15.96 6.07 -34.41
C GLN A 134 16.18 7.59 -34.31
N PRO A 135 15.24 8.33 -33.71
CA PRO A 135 15.48 9.71 -33.35
C PRO A 135 16.48 9.75 -32.20
N THR A 136 17.52 10.56 -32.30
CA THR A 136 18.58 10.66 -31.30
C THR A 136 18.97 12.13 -31.13
N ILE A 137 19.31 12.55 -29.92
CA ILE A 137 19.81 13.87 -29.64
C ILE A 137 21.31 13.73 -29.32
N ILE A 138 22.17 14.30 -30.15
CA ILE A 138 23.62 14.31 -29.98
C ILE A 138 24.10 15.74 -29.85
N ASN A 139 24.75 16.10 -28.76
CA ASN A 139 25.23 17.46 -28.47
C ASN A 139 24.12 18.56 -28.54
N GLY A 140 22.86 18.20 -28.25
CA GLY A 140 21.73 19.11 -28.32
C GLY A 140 21.08 19.26 -29.73
N GLU A 141 21.62 18.60 -30.74
CA GLU A 141 21.05 18.54 -32.09
C GLU A 141 20.32 17.21 -32.31
N ALA A 142 19.14 17.28 -32.90
CA ALA A 142 18.34 16.10 -33.23
C ALA A 142 18.80 15.49 -34.55
N GLN A 143 19.12 14.20 -34.55
CA GLN A 143 19.62 13.48 -35.69
C GLN A 143 18.95 12.12 -35.85
N TRP A 144 18.83 11.67 -37.10
CA TRP A 144 18.35 10.33 -37.42
C TRP A 144 19.51 9.32 -37.41
N ARG A 145 19.42 8.32 -36.56
CA ARG A 145 20.37 7.19 -36.52
C ARG A 145 19.77 5.99 -37.27
N PHE A 146 20.62 5.29 -38.01
CA PHE A 146 20.26 4.08 -38.76
C PHE A 146 21.01 2.86 -38.20
N PRO A 147 20.45 2.15 -37.23
CA PRO A 147 21.16 1.06 -36.55
C PRO A 147 21.56 -0.11 -37.44
N LEU A 148 20.80 -0.36 -38.51
CA LEU A 148 21.04 -1.40 -39.50
C LEU A 148 21.67 -0.89 -40.81
N GLY A 149 22.01 0.40 -40.85
CA GLY A 149 22.50 1.12 -42.03
C GLY A 149 21.42 1.97 -42.68
N ASP A 150 21.86 2.89 -43.53
CA ASP A 150 21.02 3.87 -44.23
C ASP A 150 20.31 3.33 -45.47
N LYS A 151 20.66 2.09 -45.90
CA LYS A 151 20.06 1.42 -47.04
C LYS A 151 18.89 0.54 -46.60
N PRO A 152 17.74 0.64 -47.31
CA PRO A 152 16.61 -0.25 -47.07
C PRO A 152 16.99 -1.74 -47.26
N PHE A 153 16.42 -2.58 -46.42
CA PHE A 153 16.59 -4.06 -46.47
C PHE A 153 15.24 -4.75 -46.71
N VAL A 154 15.27 -5.98 -47.18
CA VAL A 154 14.07 -6.80 -47.42
C VAL A 154 14.08 -7.98 -46.45
N LEU A 155 12.90 -8.29 -45.87
CA LEU A 155 12.76 -9.50 -45.05
C LEU A 155 12.68 -10.76 -45.89
N PRO A 156 13.09 -11.92 -45.36
CA PRO A 156 12.80 -13.20 -45.96
C PRO A 156 11.29 -13.37 -46.12
N GLY A 157 10.84 -13.76 -47.31
CA GLY A 157 9.41 -13.93 -47.64
C GLY A 157 8.79 -12.77 -48.45
N GLY A 158 9.51 -11.70 -48.73
CA GLY A 158 9.09 -10.63 -49.65
C GLY A 158 8.32 -9.49 -49.03
N ALA A 159 7.43 -8.89 -49.81
CA ALA A 159 6.66 -7.71 -49.41
C ALA A 159 5.76 -7.95 -48.20
N THR A 160 5.73 -7.00 -47.29
CA THR A 160 5.00 -7.08 -46.01
C THR A 160 3.72 -6.23 -46.04
N GLN A 161 2.61 -6.79 -45.59
CA GLN A 161 1.33 -6.06 -45.51
C GLN A 161 1.12 -5.41 -44.14
N ASN A 162 1.23 -6.22 -43.05
CA ASN A 162 1.09 -5.77 -41.66
C ASN A 162 2.37 -6.08 -40.92
N MET A 163 2.76 -5.19 -39.99
CA MET A 163 4.01 -5.33 -39.27
C MET A 163 3.86 -4.95 -37.79
N ALA A 164 4.71 -5.53 -36.97
CA ALA A 164 4.92 -5.12 -35.58
C ALA A 164 6.42 -5.12 -35.27
N LEU A 165 6.85 -4.21 -34.41
CA LEU A 165 8.25 -4.00 -34.04
C LEU A 165 8.42 -4.08 -32.52
N ALA A 166 9.42 -4.82 -32.08
CA ALA A 166 9.92 -4.77 -30.69
C ALA A 166 11.42 -4.48 -30.70
N ALA A 167 11.84 -3.53 -29.86
CA ALA A 167 13.26 -3.28 -29.59
C ALA A 167 13.67 -4.15 -28.40
N LEU A 168 14.65 -5.03 -28.61
CA LEU A 168 15.19 -5.94 -27.58
C LEU A 168 16.48 -5.36 -27.00
N ASP A 169 16.93 -5.92 -25.90
CA ASP A 169 18.23 -5.57 -25.32
C ASP A 169 19.38 -5.90 -26.30
N ASN A 170 20.53 -5.27 -26.08
CA ASN A 170 21.74 -5.48 -26.88
C ASN A 170 21.62 -5.10 -28.37
N ALA A 171 20.91 -4.03 -28.68
CA ALA A 171 20.74 -3.52 -30.04
C ALA A 171 20.24 -4.62 -31.00
N ARG A 172 19.22 -5.31 -30.60
CA ARG A 172 18.46 -6.29 -31.40
C ARG A 172 17.03 -5.81 -31.57
N TRP A 173 16.47 -6.11 -32.73
CA TRP A 173 15.08 -5.78 -33.07
C TRP A 173 14.37 -7.01 -33.56
N ARG A 174 13.15 -7.20 -33.11
CA ARG A 174 12.27 -8.27 -33.59
C ARG A 174 11.15 -7.66 -34.41
N ILE A 175 10.99 -8.12 -35.60
CA ILE A 175 9.98 -7.67 -36.56
C ILE A 175 9.07 -8.86 -36.82
N ALA A 176 7.78 -8.72 -36.54
CA ALA A 176 6.75 -9.65 -37.04
C ALA A 176 6.06 -9.04 -38.26
N ALA A 177 5.95 -9.76 -39.32
CA ALA A 177 5.36 -9.28 -40.57
C ALA A 177 4.56 -10.39 -41.28
N LEU A 178 3.43 -10.00 -41.84
CA LEU A 178 2.66 -10.87 -42.70
C LEU A 178 3.25 -10.80 -44.12
N THR A 179 3.77 -11.93 -44.60
CA THR A 179 4.34 -12.10 -45.94
C THR A 179 3.45 -13.01 -46.78
N PRO A 180 3.62 -13.09 -48.13
CA PRO A 180 2.90 -14.01 -48.96
C PRO A 180 3.03 -15.49 -48.52
N ASP A 181 4.15 -15.83 -47.90
CA ASP A 181 4.44 -17.19 -47.41
C ASP A 181 3.86 -17.49 -46.01
N GLY A 182 3.18 -16.53 -45.37
CA GLY A 182 2.64 -16.61 -44.03
C GLY A 182 3.26 -15.63 -43.08
N LEU A 183 2.97 -15.78 -41.78
CA LEU A 183 3.47 -14.88 -40.73
C LEU A 183 4.93 -15.19 -40.40
N SER A 184 5.78 -14.18 -40.58
CA SER A 184 7.23 -14.23 -40.39
C SER A 184 7.63 -13.43 -39.19
N VAL A 185 8.51 -13.96 -38.33
CA VAL A 185 9.14 -13.23 -37.20
C VAL A 185 10.65 -13.27 -37.40
N THR A 186 11.22 -12.12 -37.64
CA THR A 186 12.67 -11.95 -37.89
C THR A 186 13.27 -11.13 -36.77
N THR A 187 14.35 -11.65 -36.19
CA THR A 187 15.17 -10.91 -35.23
C THR A 187 16.46 -10.48 -35.89
N LEU A 188 16.75 -9.19 -35.85
CA LEU A 188 17.92 -8.56 -36.45
C LEU A 188 18.78 -7.95 -35.35
N SER A 189 20.10 -8.11 -35.45
CA SER A 189 21.05 -7.42 -34.57
C SER A 189 21.84 -6.35 -35.34
N ALA A 190 22.39 -5.37 -34.64
CA ALA A 190 23.30 -4.38 -35.23
C ALA A 190 24.54 -5.01 -35.88
N ARG A 191 24.87 -6.26 -35.53
CA ARG A 191 25.97 -7.05 -36.14
C ARG A 191 25.51 -7.80 -37.41
N ARG A 192 24.27 -7.58 -37.87
CA ARG A 192 23.65 -8.24 -39.01
C ARG A 192 23.40 -9.75 -38.83
N GLU A 193 23.35 -10.22 -37.58
CA GLU A 193 22.86 -11.57 -37.30
C GLU A 193 21.35 -11.59 -37.52
N VAL A 194 20.87 -12.60 -38.24
CA VAL A 194 19.44 -12.73 -38.60
C VAL A 194 18.95 -14.08 -38.12
N THR A 195 17.95 -14.09 -37.25
CA THR A 195 17.18 -15.29 -36.93
C THR A 195 15.77 -15.15 -37.47
N HIS A 196 15.25 -16.19 -38.07
CA HIS A 196 13.98 -16.21 -38.76
C HIS A 196 13.10 -17.35 -38.23
N LEU A 197 11.89 -17.00 -37.80
CA LEU A 197 10.85 -17.92 -37.34
C LEU A 197 9.65 -17.78 -38.27
N ARG A 198 9.14 -18.91 -38.74
CA ARG A 198 7.93 -18.95 -39.56
C ARG A 198 6.77 -19.51 -38.74
N ILE A 199 5.61 -18.88 -38.88
CA ILE A 199 4.36 -19.26 -38.24
C ILE A 199 3.38 -19.58 -39.36
N ASP A 200 2.74 -20.75 -39.28
CA ASP A 200 1.74 -21.18 -40.25
C ASP A 200 0.40 -20.47 -40.03
N GLN A 201 0.40 -19.18 -40.35
CA GLN A 201 -0.78 -18.31 -40.33
C GLN A 201 -0.68 -17.38 -41.55
N HIS A 202 -1.63 -17.50 -42.46
CA HIS A 202 -1.60 -16.78 -43.75
C HIS A 202 -2.43 -15.50 -43.77
N SER A 203 -3.19 -15.23 -42.71
CA SER A 203 -4.00 -14.02 -42.59
C SER A 203 -3.89 -13.44 -41.17
N ALA A 204 -3.76 -12.13 -41.09
CA ALA A 204 -3.82 -11.38 -39.81
C ALA A 204 -4.23 -9.93 -40.11
N ASP A 205 -5.28 -9.47 -39.42
CA ASP A 205 -5.77 -8.10 -39.54
C ASP A 205 -4.87 -7.12 -38.76
N LEU A 206 -4.46 -7.50 -37.53
CA LEU A 206 -3.61 -6.72 -36.68
C LEU A 206 -2.49 -7.58 -36.09
N LEU A 207 -1.31 -6.98 -35.96
CA LEU A 207 -0.14 -7.59 -35.36
C LEU A 207 0.37 -6.68 -34.24
N LEU A 208 0.77 -7.26 -33.11
CA LEU A 208 1.35 -6.52 -31.98
C LEU A 208 2.35 -7.40 -31.24
N LEU A 209 3.58 -6.93 -31.09
CA LEU A 209 4.63 -7.57 -30.30
C LEU A 209 4.66 -7.00 -28.88
N SER A 210 4.92 -7.87 -27.90
CA SER A 210 5.23 -7.40 -26.55
C SER A 210 6.54 -6.60 -26.54
N PRO A 211 6.76 -5.68 -25.57
CA PRO A 211 7.99 -4.89 -25.50
C PRO A 211 9.26 -5.75 -25.46
N GLN A 212 9.21 -6.91 -24.78
CA GLN A 212 10.30 -7.87 -24.69
C GLN A 212 10.40 -8.77 -25.94
N GLY A 213 9.46 -8.67 -26.86
CA GLY A 213 9.41 -9.50 -28.07
C GLY A 213 9.06 -10.97 -27.86
N GLU A 214 8.72 -11.37 -26.65
CA GLU A 214 8.43 -12.77 -26.29
C GLU A 214 7.04 -13.22 -26.71
N LEU A 215 6.09 -12.30 -26.80
CA LEU A 215 4.71 -12.58 -27.19
C LEU A 215 4.35 -11.82 -28.45
N LEU A 216 3.65 -12.51 -29.36
CA LEU A 216 3.03 -11.92 -30.54
C LEU A 216 1.51 -12.13 -30.46
N TYR A 217 0.79 -11.05 -30.56
CA TYR A 217 -0.66 -11.02 -30.63
C TYR A 217 -1.08 -10.83 -32.09
N THR A 218 -1.93 -11.72 -32.58
CA THR A 218 -2.47 -11.65 -33.97
C THR A 218 -3.98 -11.70 -33.90
N THR A 219 -4.65 -10.93 -34.74
CA THR A 219 -6.12 -10.98 -34.86
C THR A 219 -6.52 -11.36 -36.26
N GLU A 220 -7.60 -12.17 -36.38
CA GLU A 220 -8.22 -12.55 -37.61
C GLU A 220 -9.74 -12.55 -37.40
N GLY A 221 -10.43 -11.56 -37.94
CA GLY A 221 -11.83 -11.30 -37.60
C GLY A 221 -12.04 -11.12 -36.09
N SER A 222 -12.84 -11.98 -35.48
CA SER A 222 -13.12 -11.98 -34.04
C SER A 222 -12.24 -12.95 -33.25
N VAL A 223 -11.15 -13.41 -33.80
CA VAL A 223 -10.25 -14.37 -33.14
C VAL A 223 -8.92 -13.67 -32.81
N LEU A 224 -8.52 -13.71 -31.56
CA LEU A 224 -7.21 -13.30 -31.09
C LEU A 224 -6.37 -14.55 -30.80
N ARG A 225 -5.18 -14.63 -31.39
CA ARG A 225 -4.18 -15.68 -31.09
C ARG A 225 -2.99 -15.05 -30.40
N VAL A 226 -2.47 -15.75 -29.40
CA VAL A 226 -1.26 -15.36 -28.67
C VAL A 226 -0.18 -16.41 -28.93
N TRP A 227 0.91 -15.94 -29.50
CA TRP A 227 2.07 -16.77 -29.84
C TRP A 227 3.21 -16.50 -28.87
N ASP A 228 3.82 -17.54 -28.35
CA ASP A 228 5.01 -17.50 -27.55
C ASP A 228 6.23 -17.66 -28.47
N LEU A 229 7.11 -16.67 -28.42
CA LEU A 229 8.33 -16.55 -29.24
C LEU A 229 9.61 -16.71 -28.41
N SER A 230 9.51 -17.14 -27.16
CA SER A 230 10.65 -17.30 -26.24
C SER A 230 11.55 -18.49 -26.63
N ALA A 231 11.01 -19.49 -27.31
CA ALA A 231 11.72 -20.67 -27.79
C ALA A 231 12.21 -20.50 -29.25
N GLU A 232 13.02 -21.44 -29.70
CA GLU A 232 13.50 -21.50 -31.11
C GLU A 232 12.36 -21.69 -32.14
N ARG A 233 11.21 -22.11 -31.69
CA ARG A 233 9.98 -22.26 -32.53
C ARG A 233 8.84 -21.50 -31.89
N ALA A 234 8.09 -20.78 -32.70
CA ALA A 234 6.87 -20.11 -32.25
C ALA A 234 5.83 -21.17 -31.85
N ARG A 235 5.25 -20.97 -30.64
CA ARG A 235 4.21 -21.87 -30.11
C ARG A 235 2.92 -21.09 -29.90
N LEU A 236 1.81 -21.64 -30.40
CA LEU A 236 0.49 -21.10 -30.11
C LEU A 236 0.19 -21.34 -28.62
N ARG A 237 0.16 -20.26 -27.86
CA ARG A 237 -0.12 -20.30 -26.41
C ARG A 237 -1.61 -20.44 -26.15
N GLU A 238 -2.42 -19.61 -26.80
CA GLU A 238 -3.88 -19.64 -26.68
C GLU A 238 -4.59 -18.97 -27.85
N THR A 239 -5.87 -19.32 -28.02
CA THR A 239 -6.80 -18.68 -28.92
C THR A 239 -7.99 -18.18 -28.16
N VAL A 240 -8.32 -16.91 -28.32
CA VAL A 240 -9.40 -16.22 -27.61
C VAL A 240 -10.43 -15.74 -28.62
N ALA A 241 -11.68 -16.17 -28.45
CA ALA A 241 -12.80 -15.66 -29.23
C ALA A 241 -13.25 -14.30 -28.64
N LEU A 242 -13.19 -13.25 -29.43
CA LEU A 242 -13.67 -11.93 -29.11
C LEU A 242 -15.15 -11.79 -29.46
N ALA A 243 -15.88 -10.96 -28.70
CA ALA A 243 -17.31 -10.72 -28.99
C ALA A 243 -17.52 -9.97 -30.30
N GLN A 244 -16.54 -9.20 -30.75
CA GLN A 244 -16.56 -8.41 -31.99
C GLN A 244 -15.13 -8.30 -32.53
N PRO A 245 -14.96 -8.09 -33.85
CA PRO A 245 -13.65 -7.85 -34.42
C PRO A 245 -13.05 -6.57 -33.89
N PRO A 246 -11.79 -6.60 -33.44
CA PRO A 246 -11.11 -5.43 -32.90
C PRO A 246 -10.78 -4.43 -34.01
N ARG A 247 -10.86 -3.14 -33.70
CA ARG A 247 -10.39 -2.06 -34.57
C ARG A 247 -8.90 -1.80 -34.40
N THR A 248 -8.46 -1.77 -33.14
CA THR A 248 -7.05 -1.60 -32.77
C THR A 248 -6.74 -2.41 -31.52
N ILE A 249 -5.47 -2.80 -31.40
CA ILE A 249 -4.91 -3.44 -30.22
C ILE A 249 -3.67 -2.66 -29.77
N HIS A 250 -3.53 -2.45 -28.46
CA HIS A 250 -2.40 -1.73 -27.89
C HIS A 250 -1.94 -2.42 -26.60
N LEU A 251 -0.67 -2.28 -26.25
CA LEU A 251 -0.18 -2.67 -24.93
C LEU A 251 0.02 -1.41 -24.08
N LEU A 252 -0.35 -1.52 -22.81
CA LEU A 252 0.05 -0.53 -21.81
C LEU A 252 1.51 -0.74 -21.42
N ALA A 253 2.10 0.29 -20.80
CA ALA A 253 3.46 0.22 -20.29
C ALA A 253 3.70 -1.04 -19.44
N GLY A 254 4.85 -1.69 -19.62
CA GLY A 254 5.16 -2.98 -19.00
C GLY A 254 4.71 -4.19 -19.78
N GLY A 255 3.87 -4.03 -20.83
CA GLY A 255 3.47 -5.12 -21.74
C GLY A 255 2.57 -6.20 -21.16
N GLN A 256 2.07 -6.01 -19.93
CA GLN A 256 1.21 -7.00 -19.25
C GLN A 256 -0.28 -6.83 -19.59
N SER A 257 -0.72 -5.60 -19.77
CA SER A 257 -2.12 -5.27 -20.10
C SER A 257 -2.28 -5.00 -21.57
N LEU A 258 -3.16 -5.77 -22.23
CA LEU A 258 -3.59 -5.61 -23.60
C LEU A 258 -4.89 -4.79 -23.62
N LEU A 259 -4.93 -3.72 -24.40
CA LEU A 259 -6.12 -2.96 -24.71
C LEU A 259 -6.68 -3.41 -26.07
N ILE A 260 -7.95 -3.75 -26.11
CA ILE A 260 -8.67 -4.11 -27.33
C ILE A 260 -9.79 -3.11 -27.53
N GLN A 261 -9.73 -2.37 -28.62
CA GLN A 261 -10.80 -1.45 -29.03
C GLN A 261 -11.74 -2.15 -29.99
N ASP A 262 -13.02 -2.20 -29.66
CA ASP A 262 -14.10 -2.67 -30.51
C ASP A 262 -15.26 -1.64 -30.55
N LYS A 263 -16.40 -2.00 -31.18
CA LYS A 263 -17.58 -1.15 -31.23
C LYS A 263 -18.24 -0.92 -29.85
N SER A 264 -17.93 -1.75 -28.86
CA SER A 264 -18.47 -1.63 -27.49
C SER A 264 -17.67 -0.68 -26.62
N GLY A 265 -16.45 -0.34 -27.01
CA GLY A 265 -15.49 0.49 -26.30
C GLY A 265 -14.10 -0.15 -26.22
N ILE A 266 -13.29 0.30 -25.29
CA ILE A 266 -11.97 -0.26 -25.02
C ILE A 266 -12.07 -1.23 -23.85
N SER A 267 -11.56 -2.44 -24.03
CA SER A 267 -11.47 -3.44 -22.98
C SER A 267 -10.01 -3.74 -22.61
N GLN A 268 -9.77 -3.93 -21.32
CA GLN A 268 -8.48 -4.34 -20.78
C GLN A 268 -8.46 -5.84 -20.54
N TRP A 269 -7.36 -6.45 -20.96
CA TRP A 269 -7.11 -7.88 -20.82
C TRP A 269 -5.70 -8.09 -20.28
N PHE A 270 -5.51 -9.05 -19.38
CA PHE A 270 -4.18 -9.52 -19.01
C PHE A 270 -4.18 -11.01 -18.69
N ALA A 271 -2.98 -11.60 -18.72
CA ALA A 271 -2.78 -13.00 -18.46
C ALA A 271 -2.93 -13.31 -16.97
N ILE A 272 -3.75 -14.30 -16.62
CA ILE A 272 -3.93 -14.78 -15.26
C ILE A 272 -3.35 -16.19 -15.18
N ALA A 273 -2.49 -16.41 -14.17
CA ALA A 273 -1.92 -17.72 -13.91
C ALA A 273 -3.02 -18.70 -13.48
N GLY A 274 -3.06 -19.86 -14.11
CA GLY A 274 -3.96 -20.97 -13.81
C GLY A 274 -3.22 -22.29 -13.88
N ASP A 275 -3.88 -23.40 -13.49
CA ASP A 275 -3.30 -24.76 -13.44
C ASP A 275 -2.73 -25.26 -14.77
N ARG A 276 -3.24 -24.73 -15.89
CA ARG A 276 -2.84 -25.09 -17.28
C ARG A 276 -2.00 -24.00 -17.96
N GLY A 277 -1.34 -23.12 -17.19
CA GLY A 277 -0.61 -21.97 -17.70
C GLY A 277 -1.41 -20.67 -17.64
N ALA A 278 -0.75 -19.55 -17.98
CA ALA A 278 -1.37 -18.24 -17.94
C ALA A 278 -2.32 -18.04 -19.13
N ARG A 279 -3.55 -17.58 -18.84
CA ARG A 279 -4.61 -17.32 -19.84
C ARG A 279 -5.03 -15.86 -19.84
N LEU A 280 -5.29 -15.32 -21.02
CA LEU A 280 -5.80 -13.98 -21.21
C LEU A 280 -7.25 -13.90 -20.74
N GLN A 281 -7.52 -12.99 -19.80
CA GLN A 281 -8.87 -12.76 -19.30
C GLN A 281 -9.25 -11.29 -19.46
N LYS A 282 -10.51 -11.06 -19.84
CA LYS A 282 -11.11 -9.73 -19.90
C LYS A 282 -11.39 -9.23 -18.48
N ILE A 283 -10.80 -8.08 -18.13
CA ILE A 283 -10.85 -7.53 -16.77
C ILE A 283 -11.91 -6.43 -16.67
N HIS A 284 -11.84 -5.47 -17.61
CA HIS A 284 -12.67 -4.29 -17.58
C HIS A 284 -13.03 -3.82 -18.99
N THR A 285 -14.11 -3.05 -19.11
CA THR A 285 -14.48 -2.36 -20.36
C THR A 285 -14.93 -0.94 -20.05
N TRP A 286 -14.22 0.02 -20.62
CA TRP A 286 -14.61 1.43 -20.57
C TRP A 286 -15.64 1.76 -21.66
N LYS A 287 -16.92 1.61 -21.31
CA LYS A 287 -18.03 1.85 -22.27
C LYS A 287 -18.08 3.29 -22.79
N GLN A 288 -17.57 4.24 -22.02
CA GLN A 288 -17.51 5.66 -22.42
C GLN A 288 -16.47 5.95 -23.51
N SER A 289 -15.66 4.98 -23.92
CA SER A 289 -14.67 5.08 -24.99
C SER A 289 -15.17 4.60 -26.36
N ARG A 290 -16.47 4.33 -26.53
CA ARG A 290 -17.07 3.84 -27.79
C ARG A 290 -16.86 4.79 -28.98
N ASP A 291 -16.86 6.07 -28.72
CA ASP A 291 -16.69 7.18 -29.68
C ASP A 291 -15.22 7.48 -29.99
N ALA A 292 -14.28 6.73 -29.42
CA ALA A 292 -12.86 6.92 -29.66
C ALA A 292 -12.48 6.63 -31.13
N GLY A 293 -11.91 7.64 -31.79
CA GLY A 293 -11.33 7.50 -33.11
C GLY A 293 -9.85 7.12 -33.07
N LEU A 294 -9.10 7.69 -32.13
CA LEU A 294 -7.67 7.45 -31.92
C LEU A 294 -7.43 7.04 -30.48
N VAL A 295 -6.59 6.02 -30.29
CA VAL A 295 -6.10 5.56 -28.97
C VAL A 295 -4.60 5.71 -28.93
N VAL A 296 -4.08 6.35 -27.89
CA VAL A 296 -2.66 6.62 -27.69
C VAL A 296 -2.26 6.19 -26.30
N THR A 297 -1.22 5.35 -26.17
CA THR A 297 -0.70 4.86 -24.88
C THR A 297 0.56 5.61 -24.47
N GLU A 298 0.72 5.85 -23.18
CA GLU A 298 1.97 6.35 -22.61
C GLU A 298 3.03 5.23 -22.59
N PRO A 299 4.30 5.53 -22.91
CA PRO A 299 5.36 4.51 -22.94
C PRO A 299 5.72 3.93 -21.57
N ASN A 300 5.72 4.78 -20.52
CA ASN A 300 6.28 4.44 -19.20
C ASN A 300 5.23 4.28 -18.09
N ARG A 301 3.99 4.70 -18.33
CA ARG A 301 2.90 4.60 -17.35
C ARG A 301 1.67 3.91 -17.96
N ARG A 302 0.85 3.28 -17.12
CA ARG A 302 -0.35 2.57 -17.55
C ARG A 302 -1.53 3.52 -17.78
N VAL A 303 -1.25 4.54 -18.57
CA VAL A 303 -2.17 5.61 -18.98
C VAL A 303 -2.36 5.55 -20.48
N PHE A 304 -3.56 5.85 -20.94
CA PHE A 304 -3.85 6.03 -22.35
C PHE A 304 -4.82 7.18 -22.57
N ALA A 305 -4.75 7.77 -23.75
CA ALA A 305 -5.69 8.78 -24.18
C ALA A 305 -6.60 8.26 -25.28
N THR A 306 -7.83 8.71 -25.28
CA THR A 306 -8.77 8.55 -26.39
C THR A 306 -9.14 9.91 -26.95
N LEU A 307 -9.13 10.02 -28.26
CA LEU A 307 -9.51 11.23 -28.97
C LEU A 307 -10.65 10.90 -29.93
N THR A 308 -11.71 11.70 -29.87
CA THR A 308 -12.83 11.56 -30.82
C THR A 308 -12.59 12.44 -32.04
N PRO A 309 -13.23 12.17 -33.19
CA PRO A 309 -13.17 13.05 -34.36
C PRO A 309 -13.65 14.47 -34.05
N GLN A 310 -14.57 14.61 -33.09
CA GLN A 310 -15.11 15.91 -32.65
C GLN A 310 -14.16 16.66 -31.71
N GLY A 311 -12.99 16.09 -31.40
CA GLY A 311 -11.97 16.72 -30.55
C GLY A 311 -12.10 16.47 -29.07
N LEU A 312 -12.96 15.55 -28.60
CA LEU A 312 -13.03 15.23 -27.20
C LEU A 312 -11.86 14.32 -26.80
N LEU A 313 -10.96 14.84 -25.98
CA LEU A 313 -9.87 14.13 -25.35
C LEU A 313 -10.32 13.57 -24.01
N ARG A 314 -10.07 12.30 -23.74
CA ARG A 314 -10.20 11.67 -22.43
C ARG A 314 -8.92 10.94 -22.07
N LEU A 315 -8.41 11.17 -20.86
CA LEU A 315 -7.29 10.39 -20.28
C LEU A 315 -7.85 9.30 -19.40
N TRP A 316 -7.22 8.13 -19.44
CA TRP A 316 -7.61 6.94 -18.71
C TRP A 316 -6.41 6.35 -18.00
N ALA A 317 -6.62 5.81 -16.82
CA ALA A 317 -5.63 5.01 -16.09
C ALA A 317 -6.17 3.58 -15.89
N SER A 318 -5.31 2.59 -15.96
CA SER A 318 -5.69 1.16 -15.93
C SER A 318 -6.52 0.75 -14.72
N LYS A 319 -6.31 1.39 -13.57
CA LYS A 319 -6.99 1.10 -12.30
C LYS A 319 -8.26 1.93 -12.06
N GLN A 320 -8.59 2.85 -12.97
CA GLN A 320 -9.73 3.75 -12.82
C GLN A 320 -10.93 3.28 -13.65
N PRO A 321 -12.15 3.30 -13.12
CA PRO A 321 -13.34 2.86 -13.84
C PRO A 321 -13.81 3.87 -14.90
N GLY A 322 -13.35 5.11 -14.82
CA GLY A 322 -13.72 6.21 -15.72
C GLY A 322 -12.52 7.05 -16.13
N PRO A 323 -12.73 8.05 -17.00
CA PRO A 323 -11.67 8.96 -17.41
C PRO A 323 -11.21 9.81 -16.24
N ILE A 324 -9.90 9.99 -16.12
CA ILE A 324 -9.28 10.83 -15.08
C ILE A 324 -9.28 12.31 -15.48
N LEU A 325 -9.32 12.59 -16.80
CA LEU A 325 -9.45 13.93 -17.38
C LEU A 325 -10.31 13.86 -18.63
N SER A 326 -11.18 14.84 -18.83
CA SER A 326 -11.93 15.01 -20.07
C SER A 326 -11.83 16.46 -20.49
N ARG A 327 -11.42 16.71 -21.73
CA ARG A 327 -11.26 18.06 -22.27
C ARG A 327 -11.66 18.13 -23.74
N GLN A 328 -12.38 19.20 -24.09
CA GLN A 328 -12.70 19.48 -25.47
C GLN A 328 -11.54 20.22 -26.12
N LEU A 329 -10.98 19.65 -27.17
CA LEU A 329 -9.99 20.24 -28.06
C LEU A 329 -10.65 20.70 -29.33
N THR A 330 -9.91 21.48 -30.14
CA THR A 330 -10.35 21.85 -31.51
C THR A 330 -10.45 20.59 -32.36
N PRO A 331 -11.54 20.37 -33.11
CA PRO A 331 -11.71 19.23 -34.00
C PRO A 331 -10.63 19.12 -35.10
N GLY A 332 -10.65 18.00 -35.84
CA GLY A 332 -9.72 17.76 -36.95
C GLY A 332 -8.40 17.12 -36.55
N ILE A 333 -8.39 16.37 -35.43
CA ILE A 333 -7.21 15.65 -34.94
C ILE A 333 -6.94 14.46 -35.85
N ARG A 334 -5.72 14.37 -36.39
CA ARG A 334 -5.23 13.27 -37.23
C ARG A 334 -4.37 12.29 -36.45
N ASN A 335 -3.47 12.82 -35.62
CA ASN A 335 -2.55 12.00 -34.85
C ASN A 335 -2.24 12.67 -33.49
N ALA A 336 -1.83 11.87 -32.50
CA ALA A 336 -1.39 12.39 -31.21
C ALA A 336 -0.38 11.42 -30.59
N GLN A 337 0.52 11.97 -29.74
CA GLN A 337 1.52 11.18 -29.05
C GLN A 337 1.93 11.79 -27.72
N PHE A 338 2.11 10.96 -26.71
CA PHE A 338 2.68 11.37 -25.42
C PHE A 338 4.20 11.52 -25.51
N SER A 339 4.73 12.41 -24.67
CA SER A 339 6.15 12.41 -24.32
C SER A 339 6.52 11.14 -23.55
N PRO A 340 7.78 10.72 -23.55
CA PRO A 340 8.24 9.59 -22.73
C PRO A 340 7.94 9.75 -21.23
N SER A 341 8.04 10.98 -20.70
CA SER A 341 7.70 11.33 -19.31
C SER A 341 6.19 11.36 -19.01
N GLY A 342 5.34 11.42 -20.06
CA GLY A 342 3.89 11.56 -19.93
C GLY A 342 3.42 12.93 -19.44
N ASP A 343 4.31 13.93 -19.44
CA ASP A 343 4.05 15.31 -19.04
C ASP A 343 3.58 16.21 -20.18
N ARG A 344 3.60 15.71 -21.41
CA ARG A 344 3.20 16.46 -22.61
C ARG A 344 2.46 15.54 -23.59
N LEU A 345 1.48 16.11 -24.27
CA LEU A 345 0.76 15.47 -25.38
C LEU A 345 0.91 16.35 -26.63
N LEU A 346 1.52 15.80 -27.68
CA LEU A 346 1.61 16.41 -29.00
C LEU A 346 0.41 15.97 -29.81
N VAL A 347 -0.33 16.92 -30.36
CA VAL A 347 -1.51 16.69 -31.19
C VAL A 347 -1.30 17.30 -32.55
N GLU A 348 -1.43 16.51 -33.59
CA GLU A 348 -1.41 16.95 -34.98
C GLU A 348 -2.82 17.08 -35.54
N ARG A 349 -3.06 18.17 -36.24
CA ARG A 349 -4.26 18.44 -37.02
C ARG A 349 -3.89 18.58 -38.48
N GLU A 350 -4.88 18.84 -39.31
CA GLU A 350 -4.69 18.91 -40.77
C GLU A 350 -3.59 19.87 -41.21
N ASN A 351 -3.54 21.09 -40.61
CA ASN A 351 -2.61 22.16 -41.02
C ASN A 351 -1.74 22.67 -39.87
N SER A 352 -1.83 22.06 -38.69
CA SER A 352 -1.18 22.56 -37.48
C SER A 352 -0.86 21.44 -36.48
N TRP A 353 0.08 21.70 -35.62
CA TRP A 353 0.32 20.90 -34.44
C TRP A 353 0.27 21.75 -33.16
N GLN A 354 0.00 21.12 -32.07
CA GLN A 354 -0.11 21.79 -30.79
C GLN A 354 0.40 20.85 -29.67
N LEU A 355 1.22 21.43 -28.79
CA LEU A 355 1.71 20.73 -27.60
C LEU A 355 0.84 21.10 -26.41
N TYR A 356 0.41 20.10 -25.67
CA TYR A 356 -0.38 20.24 -24.44
C TYR A 356 0.43 19.76 -23.25
N PRO A 357 0.94 20.67 -22.40
CA PRO A 357 1.51 20.28 -21.11
C PRO A 357 0.45 19.61 -20.24
N LEU A 358 0.81 18.47 -19.64
CA LEU A 358 -0.04 17.66 -18.78
C LEU A 358 0.56 17.62 -17.36
N ASP A 359 -0.25 17.98 -16.40
CA ASP A 359 0.06 17.81 -14.98
C ASP A 359 -0.75 16.63 -14.44
N ASN A 360 -0.15 15.45 -14.49
CA ASN A 360 -0.75 14.19 -14.05
C ASN A 360 0.30 13.32 -13.34
N PRO A 361 0.80 13.74 -12.18
CA PRO A 361 1.90 13.04 -11.52
C PRO A 361 1.48 11.68 -10.94
N TRP A 362 0.21 11.50 -10.60
CA TRP A 362 -0.30 10.31 -9.88
C TRP A 362 -1.50 9.65 -10.56
N PRO A 363 -1.40 9.19 -11.82
CA PRO A 363 -2.54 8.71 -12.61
C PRO A 363 -3.22 7.46 -12.03
N ASP A 364 -2.45 6.61 -11.37
CA ASP A 364 -2.90 5.34 -10.79
C ASP A 364 -3.51 5.50 -9.40
N PHE A 365 -3.42 6.70 -8.83
CA PHE A 365 -3.88 6.96 -7.48
C PHE A 365 -5.33 7.47 -7.47
N SER A 366 -6.14 6.90 -6.60
CA SER A 366 -7.46 7.42 -6.26
C SER A 366 -7.82 7.03 -4.84
N TRP A 367 -8.66 7.84 -4.19
CA TRP A 367 -9.21 7.51 -2.87
C TRP A 367 -9.86 6.12 -2.87
N ARG A 368 -10.53 5.77 -3.96
CA ARG A 368 -11.20 4.48 -4.12
C ARG A 368 -10.22 3.30 -4.07
N ASN A 369 -9.07 3.41 -4.71
CA ASN A 369 -8.07 2.33 -4.80
C ASN A 369 -7.40 2.03 -3.45
N LEU A 370 -7.43 2.95 -2.49
CA LEU A 370 -6.93 2.72 -1.13
C LEU A 370 -7.81 1.77 -0.32
N TRP A 371 -9.15 1.77 -0.58
CA TRP A 371 -10.13 1.09 0.25
C TRP A 371 -10.88 -0.04 -0.44
N GLN A 372 -10.92 -0.03 -1.79
CA GLN A 372 -11.63 -1.06 -2.55
C GLN A 372 -10.67 -2.10 -3.11
N LYS A 373 -11.20 -3.28 -3.42
CA LYS A 373 -10.46 -4.33 -4.11
C LYS A 373 -10.17 -3.87 -5.55
N VAL A 374 -8.91 -3.96 -5.93
CA VAL A 374 -8.43 -3.64 -7.28
C VAL A 374 -7.94 -4.93 -7.92
N TRP A 375 -8.25 -5.11 -9.21
CA TRP A 375 -7.72 -6.24 -9.95
C TRP A 375 -6.37 -5.83 -10.55
N TYR A 376 -5.31 -6.30 -9.92
CA TYR A 376 -3.94 -6.04 -10.37
C TYR A 376 -3.50 -7.04 -11.41
N GLU A 377 -2.59 -6.61 -12.31
CA GLU A 377 -1.97 -7.47 -13.30
C GLU A 377 -1.36 -8.71 -12.65
N ASN A 378 -1.53 -9.88 -13.28
CA ASN A 378 -1.06 -11.19 -12.82
C ASN A 378 -1.73 -11.74 -11.54
N TYR A 379 -2.78 -11.09 -11.01
CA TYR A 379 -3.56 -11.63 -9.88
C TYR A 379 -4.79 -12.39 -10.38
N PRO A 380 -5.12 -13.53 -9.76
CA PRO A 380 -6.26 -14.35 -10.19
C PRO A 380 -7.61 -13.70 -9.90
N LYS A 381 -7.69 -12.82 -8.93
CA LYS A 381 -8.91 -12.12 -8.50
C LYS A 381 -8.61 -10.73 -7.96
N PRO A 382 -9.61 -9.83 -7.93
CA PRO A 382 -9.47 -8.55 -7.27
C PRO A 382 -9.14 -8.71 -5.78
N GLY A 383 -8.18 -7.93 -5.28
CA GLY A 383 -7.72 -8.02 -3.89
C GLY A 383 -7.29 -6.68 -3.32
N TRP A 384 -7.10 -6.66 -2.01
CA TRP A 384 -6.42 -5.59 -1.32
C TRP A 384 -4.94 -5.96 -1.23
N VAL A 385 -4.07 -5.23 -1.90
CA VAL A 385 -2.65 -5.52 -1.96
C VAL A 385 -1.86 -4.28 -1.59
N TRP A 386 -0.89 -4.45 -0.68
CA TRP A 386 0.14 -3.45 -0.42
C TRP A 386 1.46 -4.00 -0.93
N GLN A 387 2.05 -3.33 -1.89
CA GLN A 387 3.37 -3.62 -2.44
C GLN A 387 3.89 -2.35 -3.08
N SER A 388 4.83 -1.68 -2.42
CA SER A 388 5.34 -0.37 -2.79
C SER A 388 6.43 -0.44 -3.86
N THR A 389 7.26 -1.49 -3.84
CA THR A 389 8.41 -1.68 -4.71
C THR A 389 8.50 -3.12 -5.23
N ALA A 390 9.19 -3.32 -6.35
CA ALA A 390 9.61 -4.60 -6.87
C ALA A 390 10.89 -4.44 -7.71
N ALA A 391 11.55 -5.55 -8.02
CA ALA A 391 12.84 -5.58 -8.71
C ALA A 391 12.79 -5.25 -10.21
N GLY A 392 11.61 -5.09 -10.84
CA GLY A 392 11.48 -4.89 -12.28
C GLY A 392 11.06 -3.48 -12.67
N ASP A 393 11.62 -2.94 -13.75
CA ASP A 393 11.32 -1.60 -14.27
C ASP A 393 9.86 -1.44 -14.74
N SER A 394 9.20 -2.54 -15.09
CA SER A 394 7.80 -2.57 -15.53
C SER A 394 6.79 -2.69 -14.38
N TYR A 395 7.26 -2.61 -13.14
CA TYR A 395 6.44 -2.80 -11.96
C TYR A 395 5.47 -1.62 -11.72
N GLN A 396 4.27 -1.94 -11.29
CA GLN A 396 3.28 -0.97 -10.87
C GLN A 396 3.02 -1.09 -9.36
N ALA A 397 3.29 -0.05 -8.61
CA ALA A 397 3.07 -0.01 -7.17
C ALA A 397 1.59 -0.21 -6.80
N LYS A 398 1.35 -0.92 -5.70
CA LYS A 398 0.03 -1.28 -5.19
C LYS A 398 -0.13 -0.74 -3.77
N PHE A 399 -1.12 0.11 -3.55
CA PHE A 399 -1.27 0.87 -2.33
C PHE A 399 -2.68 0.72 -1.73
N SER A 400 -3.05 -0.47 -1.28
CA SER A 400 -4.26 -0.62 -0.47
C SER A 400 -3.93 -0.47 1.01
N LEU A 401 -4.63 0.41 1.73
CA LEU A 401 -4.45 0.61 3.16
C LEU A 401 -5.18 -0.46 4.01
N ILE A 402 -6.12 -1.19 3.42
CA ILE A 402 -6.93 -2.18 4.14
C ILE A 402 -6.08 -3.24 4.86
N PRO A 403 -5.07 -3.90 4.25
CA PRO A 403 -4.24 -4.88 4.94
C PRO A 403 -3.55 -4.30 6.18
N LEU A 404 -3.07 -3.05 6.08
CA LEU A 404 -2.35 -2.37 7.16
C LEU A 404 -3.29 -1.97 8.31
N VAL A 405 -4.48 -1.46 7.98
CA VAL A 405 -5.52 -1.11 8.97
C VAL A 405 -6.00 -2.35 9.71
N ILE A 406 -6.33 -3.41 8.97
CA ILE A 406 -6.76 -4.69 9.57
C ILE A 406 -5.64 -5.27 10.43
N GLY A 407 -4.39 -5.24 9.95
CA GLY A 407 -3.23 -5.70 10.72
C GLY A 407 -3.08 -4.95 12.04
N THR A 408 -3.17 -3.62 12.02
CA THR A 408 -3.12 -2.77 13.21
C THR A 408 -4.22 -3.13 14.21
N LEU A 409 -5.47 -3.26 13.73
CA LEU A 409 -6.61 -3.58 14.59
C LEU A 409 -6.53 -4.98 15.18
N LYS A 410 -6.14 -5.99 14.38
CA LYS A 410 -5.95 -7.37 14.85
C LYS A 410 -4.88 -7.45 15.94
N ALA A 411 -3.73 -6.79 15.72
CA ALA A 411 -2.64 -6.77 16.70
C ALA A 411 -3.06 -6.10 18.01
N ALA A 412 -3.69 -4.92 17.94
CA ALA A 412 -4.15 -4.20 19.12
C ALA A 412 -5.25 -4.94 19.88
N ALA A 413 -6.21 -5.54 19.18
CA ALA A 413 -7.29 -6.32 19.79
C ALA A 413 -6.75 -7.56 20.52
N LEU A 414 -5.82 -8.29 19.89
CA LEU A 414 -5.22 -9.47 20.51
C LEU A 414 -4.34 -9.12 21.71
N ALA A 415 -3.57 -8.03 21.61
CA ALA A 415 -2.78 -7.54 22.73
C ALA A 415 -3.65 -7.18 23.94
N LEU A 416 -4.79 -6.50 23.72
CA LEU A 416 -5.75 -6.22 24.79
C LEU A 416 -6.41 -7.48 25.36
N LEU A 417 -6.72 -8.45 24.50
CA LEU A 417 -7.30 -9.72 24.95
C LEU A 417 -6.39 -10.42 25.98
N PHE A 418 -5.07 -10.35 25.78
CA PHE A 418 -4.11 -10.90 26.74
C PHE A 418 -3.86 -9.95 27.92
N ALA A 419 -3.69 -8.66 27.66
CA ALA A 419 -3.32 -7.70 28.71
C ALA A 419 -4.44 -7.43 29.70
N THR A 420 -5.69 -7.30 29.23
CA THR A 420 -6.82 -6.85 30.05
C THR A 420 -7.10 -7.78 31.24
N PRO A 421 -7.32 -9.09 31.07
CA PRO A 421 -7.64 -9.97 32.21
C PRO A 421 -6.47 -10.02 33.21
N LEU A 422 -5.24 -10.05 32.72
CA LEU A 422 -4.06 -10.13 33.57
C LEU A 422 -3.84 -8.84 34.36
N ALA A 423 -3.91 -7.68 33.71
CA ALA A 423 -3.73 -6.37 34.35
C ALA A 423 -4.85 -6.07 35.34
N LEU A 424 -6.13 -6.34 34.99
CA LEU A 424 -7.25 -6.13 35.88
C LEU A 424 -7.23 -7.04 37.11
N ALA A 425 -6.92 -8.34 36.91
CA ALA A 425 -6.79 -9.26 38.02
C ALA A 425 -5.68 -8.83 38.99
N ALA A 426 -4.51 -8.42 38.44
CA ALA A 426 -3.43 -7.88 39.24
C ALA A 426 -3.83 -6.60 39.97
N ALA A 427 -4.49 -5.65 39.30
CA ALA A 427 -4.97 -4.39 39.89
C ALA A 427 -5.97 -4.62 41.02
N ILE A 428 -6.94 -5.51 40.80
CA ILE A 428 -7.92 -5.90 41.83
C ILE A 428 -7.23 -6.54 43.04
N TYR A 429 -6.31 -7.46 42.78
CA TYR A 429 -5.58 -8.14 43.85
C TYR A 429 -4.74 -7.18 44.67
N THR A 430 -3.99 -6.30 44.02
CA THR A 430 -3.13 -5.31 44.73
C THR A 430 -3.92 -4.22 45.45
N ALA A 431 -5.04 -3.79 44.86
CA ALA A 431 -5.87 -2.74 45.47
C ALA A 431 -6.70 -3.24 46.65
N TRP A 432 -7.23 -4.47 46.60
CA TRP A 432 -8.26 -4.93 47.53
C TRP A 432 -7.82 -6.05 48.47
N PHE A 433 -6.99 -6.98 48.01
CA PHE A 433 -6.65 -8.19 48.77
C PHE A 433 -5.21 -8.23 49.31
N MET A 434 -4.30 -7.43 48.76
CA MET A 434 -2.87 -7.49 49.08
C MET A 434 -2.55 -6.74 50.38
N ALA A 435 -1.70 -7.37 51.22
CA ALA A 435 -1.19 -6.70 52.42
C ALA A 435 -0.35 -5.47 52.06
N PRO A 436 -0.46 -4.36 52.84
CA PRO A 436 0.24 -3.09 52.57
C PRO A 436 1.76 -3.22 52.43
N GLU A 437 2.37 -4.14 53.21
CA GLU A 437 3.81 -4.39 53.20
C GLU A 437 4.27 -5.03 51.88
N LEU A 438 3.50 -5.96 51.36
CA LEU A 438 3.79 -6.62 50.06
C LEU A 438 3.55 -5.68 48.89
N ARG A 439 2.49 -4.88 48.95
CA ARG A 439 2.16 -3.89 47.95
C ARG A 439 3.28 -2.90 47.68
N ARG A 440 4.01 -2.47 48.71
CA ARG A 440 5.16 -1.57 48.56
C ARG A 440 6.27 -2.11 47.69
N TRP A 441 6.34 -3.43 47.49
CA TRP A 441 7.31 -4.08 46.63
C TRP A 441 6.72 -4.48 45.28
N VAL A 442 5.50 -5.00 45.24
CA VAL A 442 4.87 -5.51 44.05
C VAL A 442 4.48 -4.40 43.07
N LYS A 443 3.88 -3.32 43.57
CA LYS A 443 3.46 -2.18 42.71
C LYS A 443 4.66 -1.57 41.96
N PRO A 444 5.76 -1.17 42.59
CA PRO A 444 6.92 -0.66 41.86
C PRO A 444 7.55 -1.71 40.91
N ALA A 445 7.52 -2.99 41.28
CA ALA A 445 8.04 -4.04 40.40
C ALA A 445 7.27 -4.15 39.09
N ILE A 446 5.94 -4.07 39.14
CA ILE A 446 5.09 -4.06 37.92
C ILE A 446 5.28 -2.75 37.15
N GLU A 447 5.36 -1.62 37.83
CA GLU A 447 5.60 -0.32 37.16
C GLU A 447 6.96 -0.28 36.44
N MET A 448 8.02 -0.86 37.03
CA MET A 448 9.33 -0.99 36.38
C MET A 448 9.29 -1.83 35.10
N MET A 449 8.40 -2.83 34.98
CA MET A 449 8.21 -3.54 33.73
C MET A 449 7.76 -2.59 32.59
N GLY A 450 7.01 -1.56 32.92
CA GLY A 450 6.59 -0.52 31.95
C GLY A 450 7.72 0.36 31.42
N ALA A 451 8.87 0.39 32.11
CA ALA A 451 10.06 1.11 31.69
C ALA A 451 10.91 0.35 30.66
N LEU A 452 10.60 -0.93 30.39
CA LEU A 452 11.32 -1.70 29.39
C LEU A 452 11.10 -1.11 27.98
N PRO A 453 12.18 -0.86 27.20
CA PRO A 453 12.05 -0.38 25.85
C PRO A 453 11.28 -1.40 24.96
N SER A 454 10.32 -0.90 24.19
CA SER A 454 9.50 -1.77 23.29
C SER A 454 10.35 -2.54 22.25
N VAL A 455 11.49 -1.95 21.85
CA VAL A 455 12.47 -2.62 20.96
C VAL A 455 13.01 -3.89 21.60
N VAL A 456 13.36 -3.85 22.89
CA VAL A 456 13.90 -5.00 23.62
C VAL A 456 12.84 -6.10 23.74
N ILE A 457 11.60 -5.72 24.08
CA ILE A 457 10.48 -6.67 24.15
C ILE A 457 10.24 -7.30 22.79
N GLY A 458 10.25 -6.50 21.71
CA GLY A 458 10.09 -6.97 20.33
C GLY A 458 11.22 -7.92 19.88
N LEU A 459 12.45 -7.60 20.25
CA LEU A 459 13.62 -8.44 19.95
C LEU A 459 13.52 -9.79 20.65
N ILE A 460 13.21 -9.80 21.95
CA ILE A 460 13.00 -11.03 22.72
C ILE A 460 11.84 -11.83 22.12
N ALA A 461 10.75 -11.18 21.77
CA ALA A 461 9.60 -11.84 21.17
C ALA A 461 9.94 -12.48 19.81
N GLY A 462 10.59 -11.74 18.92
CA GLY A 462 10.89 -12.23 17.57
C GLY A 462 12.02 -13.25 17.48
N LEU A 463 13.06 -13.13 18.32
CA LEU A 463 14.25 -14.00 18.24
C LEU A 463 14.21 -15.16 19.23
N TRP A 464 13.66 -14.94 20.41
CA TRP A 464 13.67 -15.95 21.46
C TRP A 464 12.31 -16.63 21.69
N LEU A 465 11.22 -15.85 21.77
CA LEU A 465 9.90 -16.34 22.09
C LEU A 465 9.24 -17.03 20.88
N ALA A 466 9.35 -16.45 19.69
CA ALA A 466 8.70 -16.96 18.47
C ALA A 466 9.11 -18.42 18.15
N PRO A 467 10.40 -18.79 18.13
CA PRO A 467 10.79 -20.20 17.95
C PRO A 467 10.22 -21.11 19.02
N ARG A 468 10.27 -20.70 20.30
CA ARG A 468 9.78 -21.50 21.40
C ARG A 468 8.28 -21.70 21.43
N ILE A 469 7.52 -20.68 21.01
CA ILE A 469 6.06 -20.83 20.83
C ILE A 469 5.77 -21.81 19.71
N SER A 470 6.54 -21.78 18.61
CA SER A 470 6.42 -22.75 17.52
C SER A 470 6.59 -24.18 18.03
N ASP A 471 7.64 -24.43 18.83
CA ASP A 471 7.97 -25.74 19.34
C ASP A 471 6.99 -26.22 20.41
N ALA A 472 6.38 -25.30 21.17
CA ALA A 472 5.49 -25.59 22.31
C ALA A 472 4.05 -25.11 22.08
N LEU A 473 3.59 -24.99 20.83
CA LEU A 473 2.30 -24.39 20.48
C LEU A 473 1.10 -24.95 21.23
N PRO A 474 0.95 -26.29 21.39
CA PRO A 474 -0.16 -26.86 22.17
C PRO A 474 -0.11 -26.46 23.65
N GLY A 475 1.11 -26.42 24.21
CA GLY A 475 1.33 -25.98 25.58
C GLY A 475 0.94 -24.50 25.76
N VAL A 476 1.33 -23.63 24.85
CA VAL A 476 1.01 -22.19 24.90
C VAL A 476 -0.50 -21.96 24.82
N LEU A 477 -1.22 -22.66 23.94
CA LEU A 477 -2.67 -22.53 23.80
C LEU A 477 -3.44 -23.06 25.01
N LEU A 478 -2.96 -24.13 25.67
CA LEU A 478 -3.58 -24.71 26.86
C LEU A 478 -3.16 -24.01 28.17
N LEU A 479 -2.06 -23.27 28.17
CA LEU A 479 -1.51 -22.61 29.35
C LEU A 479 -2.54 -21.77 30.13
N PRO A 480 -3.36 -20.89 29.51
CA PRO A 480 -4.36 -20.12 30.25
C PRO A 480 -5.38 -21.00 30.98
N LEU A 481 -5.80 -22.08 30.34
CA LEU A 481 -6.76 -23.05 30.93
C LEU A 481 -6.13 -23.79 32.11
N MET A 482 -4.88 -24.21 31.97
CA MET A 482 -4.14 -24.93 33.03
C MET A 482 -3.87 -24.04 34.23
N LEU A 483 -3.49 -22.76 33.99
CA LEU A 483 -3.31 -21.80 35.05
C LEU A 483 -4.63 -21.46 35.77
N ALA A 484 -5.72 -21.26 35.05
CA ALA A 484 -7.03 -21.02 35.62
C ALA A 484 -7.50 -22.22 36.45
N GLY A 485 -7.35 -23.44 35.94
CA GLY A 485 -7.63 -24.69 36.65
C GLY A 485 -6.81 -24.83 37.93
N THR A 486 -5.53 -24.50 37.88
CA THR A 486 -4.62 -24.52 39.05
C THR A 486 -5.05 -23.51 40.11
N LEU A 487 -5.41 -22.28 39.70
CA LEU A 487 -5.91 -21.28 40.62
C LEU A 487 -7.22 -21.70 41.31
N LEU A 488 -8.16 -22.27 40.56
CA LEU A 488 -9.43 -22.79 41.11
C LEU A 488 -9.16 -23.95 42.07
N LEU A 489 -8.28 -24.88 41.70
CA LEU A 489 -7.91 -26.02 42.56
C LEU A 489 -7.22 -25.54 43.85
N CYS A 490 -6.28 -24.61 43.75
CA CYS A 490 -5.64 -23.98 44.92
C CYS A 490 -6.65 -23.26 45.80
N GLY A 491 -7.59 -22.51 45.23
CA GLY A 491 -8.69 -21.87 45.97
C GLY A 491 -9.54 -22.89 46.74
N ALA A 492 -9.91 -24.00 46.11
CA ALA A 492 -10.70 -25.07 46.76
C ALA A 492 -9.89 -25.79 47.86
N LEU A 493 -8.59 -26.04 47.63
CA LEU A 493 -7.72 -26.71 48.61
C LEU A 493 -7.29 -25.76 49.74
N SER A 494 -7.24 -24.45 49.52
CA SER A 494 -6.89 -23.47 50.55
C SER A 494 -7.83 -23.54 51.77
N ALA A 495 -9.10 -23.91 51.55
CA ALA A 495 -10.06 -24.15 52.61
C ALA A 495 -9.69 -25.33 53.57
N ARG A 496 -8.81 -26.24 53.10
CA ARG A 496 -8.33 -27.42 53.89
C ARG A 496 -6.97 -27.22 54.51
N LEU A 497 -6.28 -26.08 54.24
CA LEU A 497 -4.97 -25.79 54.79
C LEU A 497 -5.03 -25.40 56.28
N PRO A 498 -4.04 -25.80 57.10
CA PRO A 498 -3.93 -25.38 58.51
C PRO A 498 -3.89 -23.87 58.63
N THR A 499 -4.44 -23.31 59.72
CA THR A 499 -4.54 -21.89 60.02
C THR A 499 -3.21 -21.16 59.97
N ARG A 500 -2.08 -21.85 60.19
CA ARG A 500 -0.72 -21.32 60.09
C ARG A 500 -0.33 -20.82 58.71
N TRP A 501 -0.92 -21.40 57.65
CA TRP A 501 -0.63 -21.07 56.23
C TRP A 501 -1.62 -20.10 55.61
N ARG A 502 -2.74 -19.82 56.28
CA ARG A 502 -3.77 -18.83 55.85
C ARG A 502 -3.45 -17.39 56.15
N LYS A 503 -2.21 -17.07 56.61
CA LYS A 503 -1.82 -15.68 56.85
C LYS A 503 -1.63 -14.93 55.54
N PRO A 504 -2.09 -13.66 55.45
CA PRO A 504 -1.88 -12.81 54.23
C PRO A 504 -0.41 -12.78 53.85
N GLY A 505 -0.12 -13.04 52.56
CA GLY A 505 1.24 -13.09 52.00
C GLY A 505 1.89 -14.48 51.93
N ARG A 506 1.56 -15.42 52.83
CA ARG A 506 2.10 -16.79 52.74
C ARG A 506 1.42 -17.67 51.64
N GLU A 507 0.17 -17.36 51.35
CA GLU A 507 -0.57 -17.95 50.23
C GLU A 507 0.14 -17.71 48.91
N VAL A 508 0.67 -16.51 48.71
CA VAL A 508 1.42 -16.12 47.49
C VAL A 508 2.73 -16.94 47.38
N ALA A 509 3.42 -17.12 48.48
CA ALA A 509 4.68 -17.88 48.52
C ALA A 509 4.51 -19.37 48.14
N LEU A 510 3.31 -19.94 48.33
CA LEU A 510 2.97 -21.31 47.88
C LEU A 510 2.46 -21.32 46.44
N LEU A 511 1.62 -20.34 46.09
CA LEU A 511 0.95 -20.29 44.81
C LEU A 511 1.92 -20.00 43.66
N LEU A 512 2.90 -19.13 43.88
CA LEU A 512 3.85 -18.72 42.88
C LEU A 512 4.76 -19.85 42.36
N PRO A 513 5.40 -20.67 43.22
CA PRO A 513 6.15 -21.86 42.78
C PRO A 513 5.28 -22.88 42.07
N LEU A 514 4.03 -23.07 42.52
CA LEU A 514 3.11 -24.04 41.91
C LEU A 514 2.67 -23.57 40.51
N LEU A 515 2.36 -22.30 40.33
CA LEU A 515 2.05 -21.71 38.99
C LEU A 515 3.26 -21.84 38.09
N LEU A 516 4.46 -21.57 38.56
CA LEU A 516 5.68 -21.72 37.79
C LEU A 516 5.89 -23.20 37.38
N LEU A 517 5.69 -24.12 38.30
CA LEU A 517 5.80 -25.58 38.03
C LEU A 517 4.79 -26.00 36.96
N VAL A 518 3.52 -25.59 37.09
CA VAL A 518 2.47 -25.91 36.10
C VAL A 518 2.80 -25.32 34.75
N THR A 519 3.29 -24.08 34.72
CA THR A 519 3.73 -23.42 33.47
C THR A 519 4.84 -24.22 32.79
N LEU A 520 5.90 -24.56 33.54
CA LEU A 520 7.02 -25.35 33.02
C LEU A 520 6.58 -26.72 32.56
N LEU A 521 5.73 -27.41 33.35
CA LEU A 521 5.21 -28.73 33.01
C LEU A 521 4.35 -28.69 31.75
N THR A 522 3.49 -27.67 31.61
CA THR A 522 2.62 -27.49 30.43
C THR A 522 3.44 -27.24 29.18
N LEU A 523 4.43 -26.37 29.27
CA LEU A 523 5.28 -26.01 28.13
C LEU A 523 6.27 -27.12 27.75
N TRP A 524 6.68 -27.97 28.69
CA TRP A 524 7.66 -29.02 28.43
C TRP A 524 7.03 -30.40 28.12
N LEU A 525 5.96 -30.79 28.81
CA LEU A 525 5.35 -32.10 28.66
C LEU A 525 4.42 -32.22 27.46
N LEU A 526 3.62 -31.17 27.17
CA LEU A 526 2.65 -31.20 26.06
C LEU A 526 3.30 -31.33 24.68
N PRO A 527 4.42 -30.67 24.35
CA PRO A 527 5.11 -30.90 23.09
C PRO A 527 5.62 -32.34 22.91
N LEU A 528 5.97 -33.04 24.00
CA LEU A 528 6.39 -34.43 23.94
C LEU A 528 5.24 -35.40 23.60
N LEU A 529 4.01 -34.99 23.89
CA LEU A 529 2.79 -35.74 23.59
C LEU A 529 2.20 -35.42 22.21
N ASP A 530 2.65 -34.32 21.60
CA ASP A 530 2.12 -33.82 20.34
C ASP A 530 3.05 -34.16 19.18
N GLY A 531 2.67 -35.12 18.37
CA GLY A 531 3.40 -35.51 17.16
C GLY A 531 3.42 -34.47 16.04
N GLY A 532 3.75 -33.19 16.36
CA GLY A 532 3.99 -32.14 15.40
C GLY A 532 2.76 -31.37 14.96
N LEU A 533 1.94 -30.86 15.89
CA LEU A 533 0.79 -29.98 15.56
C LEU A 533 1.21 -28.74 14.78
N GLY A 534 2.40 -28.21 15.07
CA GLY A 534 2.98 -27.09 14.32
C GLY A 534 3.25 -27.44 12.87
N GLU A 535 3.71 -28.64 12.56
CA GLU A 535 3.94 -29.11 11.18
C GLU A 535 2.64 -29.43 10.43
N ARG A 536 1.57 -29.79 11.15
CA ARG A 536 0.26 -30.07 10.57
C ARG A 536 -0.54 -28.81 10.21
N LEU A 537 -0.17 -27.66 10.77
CA LEU A 537 -0.76 -26.37 10.41
C LEU A 537 -0.02 -25.84 9.17
N HIS A 538 -0.49 -26.16 7.99
CA HIS A 538 0.09 -25.84 6.67
C HIS A 538 0.43 -24.36 6.42
N HIS A 539 0.11 -23.45 7.33
CA HIS A 539 0.34 -22.00 7.21
C HIS A 539 0.85 -21.38 8.52
N TYR A 540 1.61 -22.12 9.34
CA TYR A 540 2.22 -21.57 10.55
C TYR A 540 3.48 -20.78 10.21
N GLU A 541 3.41 -19.45 10.34
CA GLU A 541 4.58 -18.59 10.29
C GLU A 541 5.18 -18.44 11.69
N GLN A 542 6.49 -18.60 11.84
CA GLN A 542 7.15 -18.53 13.15
C GLN A 542 6.94 -17.16 13.83
N ARG A 543 7.01 -16.07 13.04
CA ARG A 543 6.70 -14.70 13.49
C ARG A 543 5.29 -14.34 13.03
N ASN A 544 4.36 -14.38 13.95
CA ASN A 544 2.93 -14.29 13.65
C ASN A 544 2.18 -13.37 14.60
N LEU A 545 0.89 -13.20 14.36
CA LEU A 545 -0.01 -12.37 15.15
C LEU A 545 -0.06 -12.82 16.62
N LEU A 546 -0.02 -14.13 16.91
CA LEU A 546 -0.05 -14.65 18.29
C LEU A 546 1.16 -14.15 19.08
N VAL A 547 2.37 -14.31 18.53
CA VAL A 547 3.63 -13.86 19.17
C VAL A 547 3.60 -12.36 19.42
N ALA A 548 3.20 -11.59 18.41
CA ALA A 548 3.09 -10.14 18.53
C ALA A 548 2.06 -9.72 19.58
N GLY A 549 0.88 -10.38 19.60
CA GLY A 549 -0.18 -10.09 20.56
C GLY A 549 0.23 -10.38 22.01
N LEU A 550 0.94 -11.49 22.24
CA LEU A 550 1.49 -11.81 23.56
C LEU A 550 2.54 -10.79 24.02
N ALA A 551 3.49 -10.44 23.14
CA ALA A 551 4.54 -9.49 23.46
C ALA A 551 3.99 -8.05 23.71
N MET A 552 3.07 -7.61 22.85
CA MET A 552 2.38 -6.33 23.05
C MET A 552 1.50 -6.36 24.30
N GLY A 553 0.80 -7.47 24.55
CA GLY A 553 0.02 -7.67 25.76
C GLY A 553 0.87 -7.52 27.00
N PHE A 554 2.03 -8.16 27.06
CA PHE A 554 2.99 -8.02 28.15
C PHE A 554 3.43 -6.56 28.35
N ALA A 555 3.70 -5.82 27.28
CA ALA A 555 4.08 -4.41 27.34
C ALA A 555 2.95 -3.49 27.82
N LEU A 556 1.68 -3.87 27.63
CA LEU A 556 0.51 -3.11 28.02
C LEU A 556 0.08 -3.35 29.47
N VAL A 557 0.41 -4.52 30.04
CA VAL A 557 0.02 -4.90 31.42
C VAL A 557 0.37 -3.82 32.44
N PRO A 558 1.60 -3.30 32.54
CA PRO A 558 1.94 -2.29 33.54
C PRO A 558 1.09 -1.02 33.45
N LEU A 559 0.85 -0.55 32.24
CA LEU A 559 0.07 0.66 31.99
C LEU A 559 -1.39 0.49 32.44
N ILE A 560 -2.04 -0.59 31.98
CA ILE A 560 -3.44 -0.88 32.33
C ILE A 560 -3.55 -1.16 33.83
N PHE A 561 -2.61 -1.90 34.39
CA PHE A 561 -2.53 -2.19 35.83
C PHE A 561 -2.52 -0.90 36.66
N THR A 562 -1.56 0.00 36.41
CA THR A 562 -1.41 1.24 37.19
C THR A 562 -2.66 2.09 37.14
N LEU A 563 -3.22 2.31 35.94
CA LEU A 563 -4.42 3.14 35.77
C LEU A 563 -5.68 2.50 36.39
N ALA A 564 -5.81 1.18 36.29
CA ALA A 564 -6.94 0.44 36.88
C ALA A 564 -6.83 0.37 38.41
N GLU A 565 -5.63 0.18 38.94
CA GLU A 565 -5.36 0.20 40.39
C GLU A 565 -5.65 1.57 40.99
N ASP A 566 -5.19 2.65 40.35
CA ASP A 566 -5.48 4.03 40.79
C ASP A 566 -7.01 4.32 40.73
N ALA A 567 -7.70 3.78 39.70
CA ALA A 567 -9.17 3.90 39.62
C ALA A 567 -9.89 3.19 40.78
N LEU A 568 -9.42 2.00 41.17
CA LEU A 568 -9.96 1.25 42.29
C LEU A 568 -9.72 1.97 43.62
N PHE A 569 -8.55 2.62 43.78
CA PHE A 569 -8.19 3.43 44.92
C PHE A 569 -8.96 4.75 45.05
N SER A 570 -9.43 5.29 43.94
CA SER A 570 -10.19 6.53 43.90
C SER A 570 -11.61 6.38 44.46
N VAL A 571 -12.08 5.15 44.67
CA VAL A 571 -13.38 4.88 45.30
C VAL A 571 -13.27 5.16 46.80
N PRO A 572 -14.17 6.01 47.40
CA PRO A 572 -14.14 6.32 48.81
C PRO A 572 -14.17 5.09 49.71
N ALA A 573 -13.25 5.04 50.67
CA ALA A 573 -13.10 3.87 51.55
C ALA A 573 -14.35 3.63 52.43
N GLU A 574 -15.10 4.69 52.72
CA GLU A 574 -16.34 4.67 53.50
C GLU A 574 -17.40 3.78 52.86
N LEU A 575 -17.52 3.79 51.53
CA LEU A 575 -18.47 2.94 50.78
C LEU A 575 -18.13 1.44 50.96
N GLY A 576 -16.86 1.10 50.89
CA GLY A 576 -16.38 -0.26 51.13
C GLY A 576 -16.62 -0.72 52.56
N GLN A 577 -16.26 0.10 53.53
CA GLN A 577 -16.42 -0.19 54.95
C GLN A 577 -17.88 -0.25 55.36
N GLY A 578 -18.74 0.64 54.83
CA GLY A 578 -20.19 0.62 55.06
C GLY A 578 -20.82 -0.70 54.53
N SER A 579 -20.43 -1.15 53.37
CA SER A 579 -20.88 -2.44 52.77
C SER A 579 -20.49 -3.64 53.67
N LEU A 580 -19.24 -3.67 54.16
CA LEU A 580 -18.76 -4.72 55.06
C LEU A 580 -19.49 -4.65 56.42
N ALA A 581 -19.77 -3.46 56.97
CA ALA A 581 -20.52 -3.26 58.21
C ALA A 581 -21.96 -3.81 58.12
N LEU A 582 -22.58 -3.74 56.93
CA LEU A 582 -23.90 -4.31 56.65
C LEU A 582 -23.87 -5.83 56.44
N GLY A 583 -22.72 -6.52 56.61
CA GLY A 583 -22.58 -7.95 56.51
C GLY A 583 -22.27 -8.49 55.12
N ALA A 584 -21.91 -7.67 54.15
CA ALA A 584 -21.46 -8.11 52.83
C ALA A 584 -20.08 -8.77 52.94
N THR A 585 -19.86 -9.81 52.11
CA THR A 585 -18.52 -10.42 52.02
C THR A 585 -17.56 -9.49 51.26
N PRO A 586 -16.22 -9.60 51.44
CA PRO A 586 -15.25 -8.81 50.69
C PRO A 586 -15.44 -8.90 49.18
N TRP A 587 -15.82 -10.07 48.64
CA TRP A 587 -16.13 -10.27 47.22
C TRP A 587 -17.39 -9.57 46.78
N GLN A 588 -18.47 -9.60 47.58
CA GLN A 588 -19.69 -8.88 47.31
C GLN A 588 -19.48 -7.36 47.31
N THR A 589 -18.73 -6.85 48.28
CA THR A 589 -18.35 -5.42 48.35
C THR A 589 -17.53 -5.02 47.13
N LEU A 590 -16.53 -5.82 46.73
CA LEU A 590 -15.72 -5.57 45.52
C LEU A 590 -16.60 -5.50 44.27
N THR A 591 -17.43 -6.52 44.03
CA THR A 591 -18.17 -6.67 42.77
C THR A 591 -19.39 -5.73 42.66
N ARG A 592 -20.02 -5.39 43.78
CA ARG A 592 -21.27 -4.59 43.79
C ARG A 592 -21.06 -3.12 44.15
N VAL A 593 -19.94 -2.76 44.77
CA VAL A 593 -19.68 -1.39 45.24
C VAL A 593 -18.45 -0.82 44.57
N VAL A 594 -17.28 -1.47 44.76
CA VAL A 594 -15.99 -0.91 44.34
C VAL A 594 -15.83 -0.94 42.82
N LEU A 595 -16.06 -2.10 42.17
CA LEU A 595 -15.91 -2.21 40.70
C LEU A 595 -16.87 -1.30 39.92
N PRO A 596 -18.17 -1.18 40.28
CA PRO A 596 -19.05 -0.21 39.63
C PRO A 596 -18.59 1.23 39.83
N GLY A 597 -18.11 1.60 41.03
CA GLY A 597 -17.56 2.93 41.30
C GLY A 597 -16.30 3.24 40.53
N ALA A 598 -15.39 2.25 40.36
CA ALA A 598 -14.17 2.37 39.58
C ALA A 598 -14.36 2.19 38.07
N SER A 599 -15.55 1.81 37.60
CA SER A 599 -15.78 1.38 36.21
C SER A 599 -15.35 2.40 35.15
N ALA A 600 -15.58 3.69 35.41
CA ALA A 600 -15.18 4.77 34.51
C ALA A 600 -13.65 4.88 34.34
N GLY A 601 -12.91 4.70 35.46
CA GLY A 601 -11.46 4.72 35.45
C GLY A 601 -10.87 3.45 34.82
N ILE A 602 -11.44 2.28 35.09
CA ILE A 602 -11.04 1.00 34.47
C ILE A 602 -11.25 1.07 32.96
N PHE A 603 -12.41 1.59 32.51
CA PHE A 603 -12.66 1.77 31.08
C PHE A 603 -11.64 2.72 30.44
N ALA A 604 -11.30 3.84 31.11
CA ALA A 604 -10.27 4.75 30.63
C ALA A 604 -8.91 4.07 30.52
N ALA A 605 -8.51 3.25 31.49
CA ALA A 605 -7.28 2.46 31.47
C ALA A 605 -7.20 1.53 30.25
N LEU A 606 -8.29 0.83 29.93
CA LEU A 606 -8.37 -0.04 28.78
C LEU A 606 -8.27 0.72 27.45
N MET A 607 -8.94 1.87 27.36
CA MET A 607 -8.92 2.67 26.12
C MET A 607 -7.56 3.34 25.89
N ILE A 608 -6.90 3.80 26.94
CA ILE A 608 -5.52 4.31 26.85
C ILE A 608 -4.57 3.19 26.42
N GLY A 609 -4.72 1.99 26.99
CA GLY A 609 -4.00 0.80 26.56
C GLY A 609 -4.22 0.46 25.08
N PHE A 610 -5.47 0.55 24.61
CA PHE A 610 -5.80 0.34 23.20
C PHE A 610 -5.15 1.38 22.28
N GLY A 611 -5.23 2.66 22.64
CA GLY A 611 -4.58 3.74 21.89
C GLY A 611 -3.07 3.53 21.76
N ARG A 612 -2.40 3.07 22.84
CA ARG A 612 -0.99 2.71 22.82
C ARG A 612 -0.72 1.50 21.94
N ALA A 613 -1.55 0.47 22.01
CA ALA A 613 -1.40 -0.73 21.19
C ALA A 613 -1.50 -0.44 19.69
N VAL A 614 -2.42 0.44 19.29
CA VAL A 614 -2.59 0.87 17.89
C VAL A 614 -1.36 1.61 17.35
N GLY A 615 -0.69 2.39 18.22
CA GLY A 615 0.54 3.11 17.88
C GLY A 615 1.82 2.29 18.02
N GLU A 616 1.75 1.04 18.53
CA GLU A 616 2.94 0.23 18.77
C GLU A 616 3.63 -0.15 17.45
N THR A 617 4.91 0.19 17.34
CA THR A 617 5.68 0.03 16.11
C THR A 617 6.69 -1.11 16.24
N MET A 618 7.53 -1.05 17.26
CA MET A 618 8.74 -1.88 17.30
C MET A 618 8.46 -3.32 17.68
N ILE A 619 7.48 -3.56 18.55
CA ILE A 619 7.10 -4.94 18.91
C ILE A 619 6.48 -5.61 17.68
N VAL A 620 5.58 -4.94 16.98
CA VAL A 620 4.97 -5.47 15.76
C VAL A 620 6.04 -5.74 14.70
N LEU A 621 6.94 -4.77 14.47
CA LEU A 621 8.02 -4.88 13.49
C LEU A 621 8.90 -6.11 13.72
N MET A 622 9.24 -6.39 14.97
CA MET A 622 10.18 -7.47 15.33
C MET A 622 9.51 -8.82 15.49
N ALA A 623 8.26 -8.85 15.99
CA ALA A 623 7.57 -10.08 16.35
C ALA A 623 6.69 -10.67 15.24
N THR A 624 6.42 -9.92 14.15
CA THR A 624 5.66 -10.43 13.00
C THR A 624 6.53 -10.61 11.76
N GLY A 625 6.05 -11.38 10.80
CA GLY A 625 6.70 -11.58 9.49
C GLY A 625 6.61 -10.37 8.56
N ASN A 626 5.96 -9.27 8.97
CA ASN A 626 5.76 -8.04 8.19
C ASN A 626 5.10 -8.25 6.83
N THR A 627 4.26 -9.26 6.68
CA THR A 627 3.48 -9.55 5.48
C THR A 627 2.19 -8.73 5.48
N PRO A 628 1.95 -7.88 4.48
CA PRO A 628 0.74 -7.04 4.42
C PRO A 628 -0.47 -7.86 3.90
N VAL A 629 -0.95 -8.82 4.69
CA VAL A 629 -2.06 -9.71 4.33
C VAL A 629 -3.29 -9.38 5.18
N SER A 630 -4.45 -9.21 4.53
CA SER A 630 -5.72 -8.95 5.20
C SER A 630 -6.43 -10.23 5.70
N GLU A 631 -6.28 -11.34 4.96
CA GLU A 631 -7.00 -12.60 5.18
C GLU A 631 -6.24 -13.57 6.11
N GLY A 632 -5.08 -13.19 6.64
CA GLY A 632 -4.27 -14.02 7.52
C GLY A 632 -4.95 -14.35 8.85
N GLY A 633 -4.75 -15.58 9.33
CA GLY A 633 -5.22 -16.08 10.62
C GLY A 633 -4.32 -15.67 11.80
N LEU A 634 -4.53 -16.30 12.94
CA LEU A 634 -3.74 -16.07 14.17
C LEU A 634 -2.26 -16.43 14.02
N PHE A 635 -1.96 -17.39 13.16
CA PHE A 635 -0.61 -17.94 12.93
C PHE A 635 0.08 -17.37 11.69
N SER A 636 -0.48 -16.38 11.05
CA SER A 636 0.13 -15.66 9.92
C SER A 636 0.78 -14.35 10.35
N GLY A 637 1.78 -13.93 9.59
CA GLY A 637 2.37 -12.60 9.75
C GLY A 637 1.37 -11.51 9.39
N LEU A 638 1.62 -10.32 9.88
CA LEU A 638 0.86 -9.13 9.54
C LEU A 638 1.79 -7.92 9.44
N ARG A 639 1.27 -6.84 8.87
CA ARG A 639 1.93 -5.54 8.86
C ARG A 639 0.98 -4.48 9.41
N ALA A 640 1.43 -3.70 10.41
CA ALA A 640 0.68 -2.59 10.96
C ALA A 640 1.03 -1.28 10.23
N LEU A 641 0.16 -0.27 10.31
CA LEU A 641 0.38 1.07 9.74
C LEU A 641 1.68 1.70 10.26
N SER A 642 1.90 1.68 11.56
CA SER A 642 3.10 2.23 12.20
C SER A 642 4.37 1.49 11.78
N ALA A 643 4.34 0.16 11.75
CA ALA A 643 5.46 -0.66 11.29
C ALA A 643 5.76 -0.43 9.80
N ASN A 644 4.74 -0.27 8.96
CA ASN A 644 4.90 0.03 7.55
C ASN A 644 5.62 1.35 7.30
N ILE A 645 5.26 2.39 8.05
CA ILE A 645 5.93 3.70 7.98
C ILE A 645 7.41 3.54 8.35
N ALA A 646 7.71 2.83 9.44
CA ALA A 646 9.09 2.64 9.91
C ALA A 646 9.95 1.86 8.90
N ILE A 647 9.37 0.87 8.21
CA ILE A 647 10.08 0.05 7.22
C ILE A 647 10.33 0.83 5.93
N GLU A 648 9.31 1.49 5.39
CA GLU A 648 9.32 1.98 4.02
C GLU A 648 9.71 3.47 3.89
N MET A 649 9.58 4.27 4.98
CA MET A 649 9.91 5.70 4.93
C MET A 649 11.37 5.98 4.53
N PRO A 650 12.38 5.23 5.01
CA PRO A 650 13.77 5.46 4.61
C PRO A 650 14.04 5.20 3.12
N GLU A 651 13.24 4.35 2.48
CA GLU A 651 13.38 3.97 1.06
C GLU A 651 12.53 4.85 0.12
N ALA A 652 11.59 5.61 0.67
CA ALA A 652 10.67 6.41 -0.11
C ALA A 652 11.32 7.71 -0.59
N ALA A 653 11.43 7.91 -1.90
CA ALA A 653 11.93 9.16 -2.47
C ALA A 653 11.04 10.33 -2.06
N ALA A 654 11.65 11.41 -1.55
CA ALA A 654 10.93 12.59 -1.12
C ALA A 654 10.03 13.16 -2.23
N GLY A 655 8.77 13.43 -1.89
CA GLY A 655 7.77 13.94 -2.84
C GLY A 655 7.15 12.88 -3.77
N SER A 656 7.57 11.63 -3.74
CA SER A 656 6.97 10.54 -4.52
C SER A 656 5.55 10.18 -4.03
N ALA A 657 4.78 9.43 -4.83
CA ALA A 657 3.49 8.88 -4.42
C ALA A 657 3.64 8.00 -3.17
N HIS A 658 4.65 7.14 -3.15
CA HIS A 658 4.97 6.26 -2.01
C HIS A 658 5.19 7.07 -0.74
N TYR A 659 6.06 8.09 -0.78
CA TYR A 659 6.30 9.01 0.32
C TYR A 659 5.01 9.64 0.85
N ARG A 660 4.17 10.20 -0.03
CA ARG A 660 2.91 10.85 0.35
C ARG A 660 1.88 9.88 0.95
N ILE A 661 1.84 8.63 0.48
CA ILE A 661 0.94 7.61 1.01
C ILE A 661 1.39 7.13 2.40
N LEU A 662 2.69 7.10 2.69
CA LEU A 662 3.19 6.85 4.03
C LEU A 662 2.78 7.96 5.00
N PHE A 663 2.82 9.22 4.57
CA PHE A 663 2.27 10.34 5.35
C PHE A 663 0.75 10.27 5.51
N LEU A 664 0.03 9.81 4.48
CA LEU A 664 -1.40 9.51 4.61
C LEU A 664 -1.66 8.41 5.65
N SER A 665 -0.82 7.39 5.69
CA SER A 665 -0.89 6.34 6.72
C SER A 665 -0.65 6.90 8.13
N ALA A 666 0.29 7.83 8.29
CA ALA A 666 0.53 8.54 9.56
C ALA A 666 -0.66 9.43 9.94
N LEU A 667 -1.22 10.17 8.99
CA LEU A 667 -2.41 10.99 9.21
C LEU A 667 -3.62 10.13 9.61
N LEU A 668 -3.82 8.98 8.94
CA LEU A 668 -4.87 8.03 9.27
C LEU A 668 -4.72 7.49 10.69
N LEU A 669 -3.49 7.12 11.10
CA LEU A 669 -3.18 6.66 12.45
C LEU A 669 -3.48 7.75 13.49
N LEU A 670 -3.10 9.00 13.21
CA LEU A 670 -3.38 10.16 14.08
C LEU A 670 -4.89 10.40 14.23
N ILE A 671 -5.64 10.40 13.13
CA ILE A 671 -7.10 10.56 13.16
C ILE A 671 -7.76 9.40 13.94
N PHE A 672 -7.32 8.17 13.69
CA PHE A 672 -7.86 6.99 14.35
C PHE A 672 -7.65 7.04 15.88
N THR A 673 -6.42 7.38 16.33
CA THR A 673 -6.13 7.52 17.75
C THR A 673 -6.88 8.69 18.39
N LEU A 674 -7.04 9.81 17.68
CA LEU A 674 -7.82 10.95 18.14
C LEU A 674 -9.30 10.57 18.31
N VAL A 675 -9.90 9.88 17.35
CA VAL A 675 -11.30 9.43 17.42
C VAL A 675 -11.51 8.47 18.58
N ILE A 676 -10.63 7.49 18.74
CA ILE A 676 -10.74 6.52 19.85
C ILE A 676 -10.60 7.21 21.21
N ASN A 677 -9.61 8.09 21.38
CA ASN A 677 -9.40 8.80 22.63
C ASN A 677 -10.59 9.73 22.96
N THR A 678 -11.16 10.39 21.94
CA THR A 678 -12.35 11.23 22.11
C THR A 678 -13.57 10.41 22.52
N LEU A 679 -13.80 9.27 21.85
CA LEU A 679 -14.90 8.35 22.21
C LEU A 679 -14.73 7.80 23.63
N ALA A 680 -13.49 7.43 23.99
CA ALA A 680 -13.16 6.96 25.31
C ALA A 680 -13.47 8.02 26.39
N GLU A 681 -13.10 9.27 26.14
CA GLU A 681 -13.38 10.39 27.06
C GLU A 681 -14.90 10.65 27.19
N LEU A 682 -15.64 10.62 26.09
CA LEU A 682 -17.09 10.79 26.14
C LEU A 682 -17.80 9.68 26.92
N ILE A 683 -17.35 8.43 26.75
CA ILE A 683 -17.91 7.29 27.49
C ILE A 683 -17.52 7.40 28.97
N ARG A 684 -16.26 7.77 29.27
CA ARG A 684 -15.79 8.00 30.64
C ARG A 684 -16.65 9.07 31.36
N GLN A 685 -16.93 10.19 30.69
CA GLN A 685 -17.76 11.26 31.26
C GLN A 685 -19.19 10.78 31.52
N ARG A 686 -19.79 10.02 30.59
CA ARG A 686 -21.14 9.45 30.79
C ARG A 686 -21.18 8.46 31.95
N LEU A 687 -20.19 7.59 32.07
CA LEU A 687 -20.10 6.64 33.19
C LEU A 687 -19.95 7.38 34.53
N ARG A 688 -19.08 8.40 34.56
CA ARG A 688 -18.90 9.22 35.77
C ARG A 688 -20.17 9.96 36.17
N GLN A 689 -20.91 10.55 35.24
CA GLN A 689 -22.19 11.19 35.50
C GLN A 689 -23.22 10.20 36.04
N ARG A 690 -23.29 8.99 35.50
CA ARG A 690 -24.27 7.97 35.91
C ARG A 690 -24.02 7.45 37.32
N TYR A 691 -22.78 7.30 37.71
CA TYR A 691 -22.40 6.80 39.05
C TYR A 691 -22.15 7.92 40.08
N GLY A 692 -21.76 9.13 39.68
CA GLY A 692 -21.57 10.28 40.53
C GLY A 692 -22.89 10.99 40.90
N GLN A 693 -23.97 10.87 40.13
CA GLN A 693 -25.28 11.40 40.49
C GLN A 693 -25.95 10.62 41.62
N ASN A 694 -25.61 9.37 41.81
CA ASN A 694 -26.13 8.58 42.94
C ASN A 694 -25.50 8.98 44.29
N GLU A 695 -24.35 9.63 44.29
CA GLU A 695 -23.71 10.17 45.50
C GLU A 695 -24.31 11.51 45.95
N ALA A 696 -24.93 12.26 45.05
CA ALA A 696 -25.51 13.58 45.38
C ALA A 696 -26.99 13.47 45.80
N GLN A 697 -27.63 12.31 45.74
CA GLN A 697 -29.02 12.08 46.12
C GLN A 697 -29.17 11.17 47.37
N GLY A 698 -28.09 10.67 47.96
CA GLY A 698 -28.06 9.99 49.24
C GLY A 698 -27.43 10.89 50.30
#